data_18fc48a616a167f757c5ef8e8b039692
#
_entry.id   18fc48a616a167f757c5ef8e8b039692
#
_cell.length_a   1.000
_cell.length_b   1.000
_cell.length_c   1.000
_cell.angle_alpha   90.00
_cell.angle_beta   90.00
_cell.angle_gamma   90.00
#
_symmetry.space_group_name_H-M   'P 1'
#
loop_
_entity.id
_entity.type
_entity.pdbx_description
1 polymer ?
#
loop_
_entity_poly.entity_id
_entity_poly.type
_entity_poly.pdbx_seq_one_letter_code
_entity_poly.pdbx_strand_id
1 'polypeptide(L)'
;MMIWRQTLRALLSHWRRHPVQFFSVLTGLWLATSLLTGVEALNSQARDSYARASQMIGGEPQASLSTPNGALFPQRWFIELRRQGWPVSPVLQGRLTLKGHEDQRIQVMGIEPVSLPSDSAVAGQAMPIERIVEFFSPPGSTWISPDTMQMLGLREGDTPQTVNGQTLPPLLAQKDMAPGLLLVDIGAAQRLLDQPEQLSRLLLPKDFHQELPASFTDRLQLKSSGEENNLARLTESFHLNLDALGFLSFLVGLFIVHAAIGLALEQRRGLLRTLRACGVSARMLIACLVVELGVLALIGGLFGVISGYWLASVLLPDVAASLRGLYGAEVAGQLRLSPWWWFSGIGLSLLGALLAGANSLLRAARLPLLAVADPQAWHQQYSRWLRRQGWLAMVLLAIALAALIWGDSLSSGFVLMAGLLLGAALALPVLLSALLNPLLGRSRSVLGQWFLADCRQQLPALSLALMALLLALAANIGAGSMTAGFRQTFNDWLEQRLSAELYINPANPAQAREMHNWLKQQPNVTAVLPNWQVSVTLQGWPADVYGIIDHSYYRQHWPLLDSSGSHPWGKLATDDAVMLSEQLARRLKLRPGEHLNIPTPNGTWSPRIVGIYADYGNPKGHLLISSEHLLRGWPQLTPNRFNLRIDPAQIPALLNALQARFALDDNRIVDQARLKGWSVQVFERTFAATAALNSLTLAVAGVALFISLLTQSQSRLSQLAPLWALGVTRKQLMLLNLGQTWLLAVLTLLLALPLGIALAWCLDAVINVQAFGWRLPLRVFPLQLLQLMGLALLATLLASAWPLYSLYRTQPADLLRTFAHED
;
A
#
# COMPACT_ATOMS: atom_id res chain seq x y z
N MET A 1 43.79 7.35 -26.44
CA MET A 1 43.75 6.52 -25.23
C MET A 1 44.44 7.19 -24.01
N MET A 2 45.58 7.79 -24.18
CA MET A 2 46.38 8.39 -23.08
C MET A 2 45.66 9.52 -22.33
N ILE A 3 45.09 10.48 -23.06
CA ILE A 3 44.31 11.60 -22.48
C ILE A 3 43.09 11.13 -21.69
N TRP A 4 42.36 10.12 -22.18
CA TRP A 4 41.24 9.49 -21.47
C TRP A 4 41.63 8.95 -20.09
N ARG A 5 42.71 8.13 -20.04
CA ARG A 5 43.20 7.54 -18.77
C ARG A 5 43.66 8.59 -17.78
N GLN A 6 44.31 9.67 -18.27
CA GLN A 6 44.77 10.79 -17.43
C GLN A 6 43.57 11.59 -16.88
N THR A 7 42.56 11.89 -17.72
CA THR A 7 41.34 12.59 -17.29
C THR A 7 40.59 11.79 -16.22
N LEU A 8 40.44 10.48 -16.45
CA LEU A 8 39.77 9.60 -15.49
C LEU A 8 40.57 9.50 -14.17
N ARG A 9 41.90 9.41 -14.24
CA ARG A 9 42.76 9.43 -13.05
C ARG A 9 42.67 10.76 -12.27
N ALA A 10 42.57 11.88 -12.95
CA ALA A 10 42.38 13.19 -12.33
C ALA A 10 41.03 13.29 -11.62
N LEU A 11 39.93 12.79 -12.24
CA LEU A 11 38.62 12.75 -11.65
C LEU A 11 38.57 11.82 -10.43
N LEU A 12 39.15 10.62 -10.53
CA LEU A 12 39.19 9.65 -9.42
C LEU A 12 40.09 10.10 -8.26
N SER A 13 41.21 10.89 -8.55
CA SER A 13 42.06 11.41 -7.50
C SER A 13 41.37 12.41 -6.58
N HIS A 14 40.32 13.08 -7.09
CA HIS A 14 39.49 13.98 -6.28
C HIS A 14 38.82 13.24 -5.12
N TRP A 15 38.28 12.05 -5.36
CA TRP A 15 37.61 11.24 -4.32
C TRP A 15 38.56 10.81 -3.19
N ARG A 16 39.81 10.53 -3.51
CA ARG A 16 40.84 10.22 -2.49
C ARG A 16 41.15 11.43 -1.58
N ARG A 17 41.09 12.64 -2.16
CA ARG A 17 41.32 13.88 -1.40
C ARG A 17 40.09 14.35 -0.62
N HIS A 18 38.90 13.98 -1.07
CA HIS A 18 37.63 14.36 -0.45
C HIS A 18 36.75 13.13 -0.11
N PRO A 19 37.20 12.28 0.84
CA PRO A 19 36.52 11.02 1.15
C PRO A 19 35.08 11.23 1.66
N VAL A 20 34.83 12.31 2.39
CA VAL A 20 33.49 12.66 2.89
C VAL A 20 32.52 12.85 1.74
N GLN A 21 32.92 13.53 0.65
CA GLN A 21 32.05 13.72 -0.53
C GLN A 21 31.79 12.41 -1.26
N PHE A 22 32.81 11.54 -1.36
CA PHE A 22 32.68 10.22 -1.94
C PHE A 22 31.61 9.39 -1.19
N PHE A 23 31.77 9.27 0.13
CA PHE A 23 30.81 8.53 0.94
C PHE A 23 29.43 9.17 0.93
N SER A 24 29.32 10.49 0.82
CA SER A 24 28.06 11.21 0.71
C SER A 24 27.25 10.79 -0.52
N VAL A 25 27.89 10.82 -1.71
CA VAL A 25 27.23 10.43 -2.96
C VAL A 25 26.87 8.96 -2.94
N LEU A 26 27.79 8.11 -2.44
CA LEU A 26 27.57 6.69 -2.35
C LEU A 26 26.39 6.36 -1.40
N THR A 27 26.34 7.00 -0.22
CA THR A 27 25.25 6.84 0.75
C THR A 27 23.92 7.32 0.18
N GLY A 28 23.89 8.45 -0.54
CA GLY A 28 22.67 8.95 -1.21
C GLY A 28 22.13 7.96 -2.25
N LEU A 29 23.01 7.44 -3.10
CA LEU A 29 22.64 6.40 -4.09
C LEU A 29 22.22 5.09 -3.42
N TRP A 30 22.94 4.64 -2.41
CA TRP A 30 22.65 3.44 -1.63
C TRP A 30 21.26 3.53 -0.98
N LEU A 31 21.00 4.59 -0.20
CA LEU A 31 19.74 4.73 0.53
C LEU A 31 18.54 4.91 -0.41
N ALA A 32 18.68 5.70 -1.47
CA ALA A 32 17.62 5.87 -2.46
C ALA A 32 17.28 4.54 -3.15
N THR A 33 18.30 3.78 -3.56
CA THR A 33 18.10 2.46 -4.18
C THR A 33 17.52 1.45 -3.19
N SER A 34 17.97 1.45 -1.92
CA SER A 34 17.46 0.58 -0.87
C SER A 34 15.96 0.80 -0.62
N LEU A 35 15.55 2.07 -0.56
CA LEU A 35 14.13 2.43 -0.39
C LEU A 35 13.27 1.91 -1.55
N LEU A 36 13.71 2.20 -2.79
CA LEU A 36 12.99 1.79 -4.01
C LEU A 36 12.87 0.27 -4.13
N THR A 37 14.01 -0.43 -4.00
CA THR A 37 14.04 -1.89 -4.16
C THR A 37 13.37 -2.61 -3.01
N GLY A 38 13.40 -2.08 -1.80
CA GLY A 38 12.66 -2.63 -0.65
C GLY A 38 11.14 -2.56 -0.83
N VAL A 39 10.62 -1.41 -1.29
CA VAL A 39 9.19 -1.26 -1.60
C VAL A 39 8.78 -2.18 -2.74
N GLU A 40 9.55 -2.23 -3.83
CA GLU A 40 9.26 -3.09 -4.98
C GLU A 40 9.34 -4.58 -4.63
N ALA A 41 10.26 -4.99 -3.77
CA ALA A 41 10.36 -6.37 -3.30
C ALA A 41 9.12 -6.81 -2.51
N LEU A 42 8.63 -5.95 -1.60
CA LEU A 42 7.39 -6.21 -0.85
C LEU A 42 6.18 -6.28 -1.78
N ASN A 43 6.10 -5.36 -2.75
CA ASN A 43 4.99 -5.30 -3.69
C ASN A 43 4.98 -6.51 -4.64
N SER A 44 6.14 -6.89 -5.21
CA SER A 44 6.24 -8.07 -6.07
C SER A 44 5.92 -9.37 -5.32
N GLN A 45 6.42 -9.53 -4.09
CA GLN A 45 6.12 -10.70 -3.26
C GLN A 45 4.62 -10.80 -2.92
N ALA A 46 3.98 -9.66 -2.62
CA ALA A 46 2.55 -9.61 -2.41
C ALA A 46 1.78 -10.03 -3.67
N ARG A 47 2.11 -9.47 -4.83
CA ARG A 47 1.49 -9.83 -6.14
C ARG A 47 1.65 -11.31 -6.47
N ASP A 48 2.87 -11.84 -6.34
CA ASP A 48 3.16 -13.25 -6.65
C ASP A 48 2.43 -14.21 -5.70
N SER A 49 2.30 -13.85 -4.43
CA SER A 49 1.56 -14.64 -3.44
C SER A 49 0.07 -14.65 -3.74
N TYR A 50 -0.49 -13.51 -4.14
CA TYR A 50 -1.89 -13.42 -4.56
C TYR A 50 -2.16 -14.14 -5.86
N ALA A 51 -1.29 -13.98 -6.87
CA ALA A 51 -1.43 -14.67 -8.14
C ALA A 51 -1.46 -16.19 -7.92
N ARG A 52 -0.57 -16.70 -7.08
CA ARG A 52 -0.55 -18.12 -6.70
C ARG A 52 -1.79 -18.55 -5.94
N ALA A 53 -2.25 -17.76 -4.96
CA ALA A 53 -3.45 -18.04 -4.20
C ALA A 53 -4.70 -18.05 -5.11
N SER A 54 -4.83 -17.08 -6.02
CA SER A 54 -5.96 -17.00 -6.94
C SER A 54 -5.96 -18.14 -7.97
N GLN A 55 -4.78 -18.52 -8.48
CA GLN A 55 -4.65 -19.65 -9.42
C GLN A 55 -5.02 -21.00 -8.80
N MET A 56 -4.83 -21.18 -7.48
CA MET A 56 -5.13 -22.44 -6.81
C MET A 56 -6.51 -22.53 -6.20
N ILE A 57 -7.07 -21.39 -5.72
CA ILE A 57 -8.43 -21.37 -5.18
C ILE A 57 -9.49 -21.42 -6.29
N GLY A 58 -9.15 -20.98 -7.50
CA GLY A 58 -10.06 -20.90 -8.63
C GLY A 58 -9.52 -21.43 -9.95
N GLY A 59 -8.20 -21.65 -10.12
CA GLY A 59 -7.65 -21.78 -11.48
C GLY A 59 -7.85 -20.48 -12.28
N GLU A 60 -7.72 -20.49 -13.59
CA GLU A 60 -8.42 -19.51 -14.42
C GLU A 60 -9.91 -19.59 -14.10
N PRO A 61 -10.65 -18.46 -14.04
CA PRO A 61 -12.01 -18.43 -13.51
C PRO A 61 -12.88 -19.49 -14.20
N GLN A 62 -13.10 -20.59 -13.51
CA GLN A 62 -13.95 -21.68 -13.97
C GLN A 62 -15.39 -21.47 -13.51
N ALA A 63 -16.35 -21.87 -14.32
CA ALA A 63 -17.71 -21.93 -13.87
C ALA A 63 -17.85 -22.98 -12.76
N SER A 64 -18.61 -22.69 -11.74
CA SER A 64 -18.85 -23.63 -10.63
C SER A 64 -20.32 -23.71 -10.25
N LEU A 65 -20.75 -24.91 -9.82
CA LEU A 65 -22.07 -25.13 -9.24
C LEU A 65 -21.93 -25.24 -7.72
N SER A 66 -22.65 -24.43 -6.99
CA SER A 66 -22.73 -24.48 -5.54
C SER A 66 -24.17 -24.27 -5.08
N THR A 67 -24.46 -24.63 -3.82
CA THR A 67 -25.74 -24.26 -3.22
C THR A 67 -25.84 -22.74 -3.08
N PRO A 68 -27.02 -22.14 -3.17
CA PRO A 68 -27.21 -20.68 -3.02
C PRO A 68 -26.63 -20.13 -1.72
N ASN A 69 -26.63 -20.93 -0.66
CA ASN A 69 -26.14 -20.55 0.68
C ASN A 69 -24.68 -20.98 0.96
N GLY A 70 -23.96 -21.54 -0.02
CA GLY A 70 -22.63 -22.11 0.19
C GLY A 70 -22.56 -23.30 1.15
N ALA A 71 -23.70 -23.93 1.46
CA ALA A 71 -23.76 -25.12 2.29
C ALA A 71 -23.23 -26.35 1.53
N LEU A 72 -22.73 -27.33 2.28
CA LEU A 72 -22.34 -28.62 1.72
C LEU A 72 -23.60 -29.33 1.16
N PHE A 73 -23.40 -30.14 0.12
CA PHE A 73 -24.47 -30.90 -0.51
C PHE A 73 -24.04 -32.35 -0.78
N PRO A 74 -25.03 -33.28 -0.90
CA PRO A 74 -24.73 -34.69 -1.06
C PRO A 74 -24.01 -35.04 -2.35
N GLN A 75 -23.00 -35.91 -2.27
CA GLN A 75 -22.19 -36.38 -3.43
C GLN A 75 -23.08 -37.04 -4.52
N ARG A 76 -24.23 -37.58 -4.19
CA ARG A 76 -25.20 -38.13 -5.15
C ARG A 76 -25.60 -37.13 -6.24
N TRP A 77 -25.61 -35.82 -5.96
CA TRP A 77 -25.94 -34.80 -6.98
C TRP A 77 -24.85 -34.68 -8.06
N PHE A 78 -23.60 -34.85 -7.67
CA PHE A 78 -22.50 -34.97 -8.63
C PHE A 78 -22.69 -36.20 -9.54
N ILE A 79 -23.03 -37.38 -8.97
CA ILE A 79 -23.23 -38.63 -9.71
C ILE A 79 -24.41 -38.48 -10.69
N GLU A 80 -25.51 -37.87 -10.27
CA GLU A 80 -26.71 -37.63 -11.11
C GLU A 80 -26.37 -36.69 -12.29
N LEU A 81 -25.65 -35.57 -12.05
CA LEU A 81 -25.24 -34.64 -13.11
C LEU A 81 -24.26 -35.32 -14.10
N ARG A 82 -23.31 -36.10 -13.59
CA ARG A 82 -22.39 -36.88 -14.46
C ARG A 82 -23.12 -37.87 -15.34
N ARG A 83 -24.14 -38.57 -14.80
CA ARG A 83 -24.97 -39.49 -15.59
C ARG A 83 -25.80 -38.78 -16.65
N GLN A 84 -26.13 -37.53 -16.44
CA GLN A 84 -26.82 -36.68 -17.42
C GLN A 84 -25.84 -36.03 -18.44
N GLY A 85 -24.54 -36.40 -18.42
CA GLY A 85 -23.54 -35.92 -19.38
C GLY A 85 -22.89 -34.59 -19.02
N TRP A 86 -23.10 -34.07 -17.82
CA TRP A 86 -22.46 -32.83 -17.37
C TRP A 86 -20.97 -33.04 -17.04
N PRO A 87 -20.06 -32.21 -17.58
CA PRO A 87 -18.62 -32.33 -17.31
C PRO A 87 -18.25 -31.67 -15.95
N VAL A 88 -18.87 -32.14 -14.90
CA VAL A 88 -18.63 -31.64 -13.52
C VAL A 88 -17.52 -32.40 -12.83
N SER A 89 -16.74 -31.72 -11.99
CA SER A 89 -15.73 -32.28 -11.10
C SER A 89 -15.99 -31.89 -9.65
N PRO A 90 -15.96 -32.86 -8.69
CA PRO A 90 -16.30 -32.61 -7.31
C PRO A 90 -15.15 -31.95 -6.56
N VAL A 91 -15.48 -30.99 -5.69
CA VAL A 91 -14.55 -30.35 -4.77
C VAL A 91 -15.15 -30.30 -3.37
N LEU A 92 -14.37 -30.71 -2.37
CA LEU A 92 -14.66 -30.50 -0.96
C LEU A 92 -13.60 -29.61 -0.35
N GLN A 93 -14.00 -28.50 0.23
CA GLN A 93 -13.12 -27.55 0.92
C GLN A 93 -13.46 -27.45 2.39
N GLY A 94 -12.43 -27.40 3.23
CA GLY A 94 -12.58 -27.22 4.66
C GLY A 94 -11.28 -26.70 5.30
N ARG A 95 -11.29 -26.56 6.61
CA ARG A 95 -10.11 -26.20 7.39
C ARG A 95 -9.88 -27.26 8.45
N LEU A 96 -8.65 -27.66 8.64
CA LEU A 96 -8.22 -28.56 9.70
C LEU A 96 -7.08 -27.96 10.50
N THR A 97 -6.88 -28.50 11.69
CA THR A 97 -5.79 -28.14 12.59
C THR A 97 -4.96 -29.39 12.84
N LEU A 98 -3.65 -29.28 12.73
CA LEU A 98 -2.73 -30.37 13.00
C LEU A 98 -2.35 -30.42 14.48
N LYS A 99 -2.16 -31.61 15.01
CA LYS A 99 -1.70 -31.83 16.38
C LYS A 99 -0.27 -31.28 16.52
N GLY A 100 -0.05 -30.44 17.53
CA GLY A 100 1.24 -29.71 17.70
C GLY A 100 1.31 -28.35 17.00
N HIS A 101 0.28 -27.98 16.20
CA HIS A 101 0.15 -26.68 15.54
C HIS A 101 -1.29 -26.16 15.71
N GLU A 102 -1.77 -26.14 16.93
CA GLU A 102 -3.18 -25.82 17.26
C GLU A 102 -3.55 -24.37 16.96
N ASP A 103 -2.57 -23.48 16.90
CA ASP A 103 -2.77 -22.07 16.54
C ASP A 103 -2.89 -21.83 15.02
N GLN A 104 -2.67 -22.87 14.19
CA GLN A 104 -2.64 -22.74 12.73
C GLN A 104 -3.75 -23.58 12.09
N ARG A 105 -4.72 -22.91 11.47
CA ARG A 105 -5.76 -23.56 10.68
C ARG A 105 -5.31 -23.64 9.22
N ILE A 106 -5.18 -24.84 8.71
CA ILE A 106 -4.72 -25.14 7.35
C ILE A 106 -5.92 -25.46 6.48
N GLN A 107 -5.96 -24.90 5.28
CA GLN A 107 -7.01 -25.17 4.32
C GLN A 107 -6.78 -26.53 3.63
N VAL A 108 -7.80 -27.36 3.57
CA VAL A 108 -7.79 -28.61 2.83
C VAL A 108 -8.75 -28.54 1.65
N MET A 109 -8.29 -29.00 0.51
CA MET A 109 -9.07 -29.15 -0.70
C MET A 109 -8.99 -30.59 -1.19
N GLY A 110 -10.13 -31.25 -1.19
CA GLY A 110 -10.30 -32.57 -1.80
C GLY A 110 -10.75 -32.42 -3.25
N ILE A 111 -10.06 -33.10 -4.16
CA ILE A 111 -10.36 -33.10 -5.59
C ILE A 111 -10.36 -34.52 -6.14
N GLU A 112 -11.02 -34.72 -7.30
CA GLU A 112 -10.92 -35.92 -8.09
C GLU A 112 -10.15 -35.61 -9.39
N PRO A 113 -8.86 -35.97 -9.52
CA PRO A 113 -8.04 -35.60 -10.66
C PRO A 113 -8.55 -36.07 -12.02
N VAL A 114 -9.26 -37.20 -12.06
CA VAL A 114 -9.75 -37.81 -13.31
C VAL A 114 -10.88 -37.02 -13.97
N SER A 115 -11.70 -36.33 -13.16
CA SER A 115 -12.84 -35.54 -13.64
C SER A 115 -12.52 -34.05 -13.81
N LEU A 116 -11.33 -33.61 -13.43
CA LEU A 116 -10.95 -32.20 -13.53
C LEU A 116 -10.98 -31.73 -14.99
N PRO A 117 -11.53 -30.54 -15.27
CA PRO A 117 -11.45 -29.92 -16.59
C PRO A 117 -9.99 -29.72 -16.99
N SER A 118 -9.67 -29.98 -18.29
CA SER A 118 -8.31 -29.88 -18.83
C SER A 118 -7.71 -28.47 -18.75
N ASP A 119 -8.55 -27.46 -18.61
CA ASP A 119 -8.22 -26.03 -18.46
C ASP A 119 -8.08 -25.62 -16.99
N SER A 120 -8.24 -26.56 -16.03
CA SER A 120 -8.00 -26.26 -14.61
C SER A 120 -6.51 -26.08 -14.33
N ALA A 121 -6.16 -25.12 -13.49
CA ALA A 121 -4.76 -24.87 -13.09
C ALA A 121 -4.09 -26.09 -12.43
N VAL A 122 -4.88 -26.98 -11.86
CA VAL A 122 -4.41 -28.22 -11.24
C VAL A 122 -4.17 -29.31 -12.30
N ALA A 123 -4.96 -29.35 -13.38
CA ALA A 123 -4.82 -30.28 -14.49
C ALA A 123 -3.84 -29.80 -15.57
N GLY A 124 -3.69 -28.47 -15.74
CA GLY A 124 -2.85 -27.84 -16.77
C GLY A 124 -1.34 -27.94 -16.51
N GLN A 125 -0.90 -28.28 -15.33
CA GLN A 125 0.43 -28.81 -15.10
C GLN A 125 0.41 -30.29 -15.58
N ALA A 126 1.05 -30.57 -16.73
CA ALA A 126 1.14 -31.90 -17.28
C ALA A 126 1.69 -32.89 -16.23
N MET A 127 0.78 -33.42 -15.41
CA MET A 127 1.14 -34.41 -14.40
C MET A 127 1.47 -35.74 -15.08
N PRO A 128 2.62 -36.32 -14.77
CA PRO A 128 2.87 -37.71 -15.14
C PRO A 128 1.75 -38.59 -14.60
N ILE A 129 1.22 -39.49 -15.42
CA ILE A 129 0.11 -40.39 -15.05
C ILE A 129 0.44 -41.17 -13.75
N GLU A 130 1.71 -41.46 -13.54
CA GLU A 130 2.24 -42.12 -12.34
C GLU A 130 1.92 -41.34 -11.05
N ARG A 131 2.08 -40.03 -11.05
CA ARG A 131 1.76 -39.16 -9.90
C ARG A 131 0.25 -39.02 -9.66
N ILE A 132 -0.56 -39.07 -10.71
CA ILE A 132 -2.02 -39.09 -10.58
C ILE A 132 -2.46 -40.37 -9.88
N VAL A 133 -1.89 -41.52 -10.29
CA VAL A 133 -2.17 -42.82 -9.66
C VAL A 133 -1.76 -42.84 -8.19
N GLU A 134 -0.58 -42.30 -7.85
CA GLU A 134 -0.09 -42.17 -6.47
C GLU A 134 -0.97 -41.27 -5.60
N PHE A 135 -1.61 -40.25 -6.18
CA PHE A 135 -2.45 -39.31 -5.46
C PHE A 135 -3.73 -39.97 -4.89
N PHE A 136 -4.40 -40.84 -5.64
CA PHE A 136 -5.65 -41.46 -5.22
C PHE A 136 -5.55 -42.95 -4.81
N SER A 137 -4.45 -43.65 -5.18
CA SER A 137 -4.25 -45.04 -4.77
C SER A 137 -3.83 -45.13 -3.31
N PRO A 138 -4.47 -45.96 -2.46
CA PRO A 138 -4.08 -46.07 -1.05
C PRO A 138 -2.60 -46.36 -0.82
N PRO A 139 -1.94 -45.62 0.11
CA PRO A 139 -2.49 -44.69 1.12
C PRO A 139 -2.84 -43.30 0.58
N GLY A 140 -2.63 -43.00 -0.69
CA GLY A 140 -2.76 -41.68 -1.30
C GLY A 140 -1.59 -40.74 -0.98
N SER A 141 -1.61 -39.52 -1.47
CA SER A 141 -0.63 -38.49 -1.13
C SER A 141 -1.30 -37.17 -0.83
N THR A 142 -0.68 -36.39 0.08
CA THR A 142 -1.07 -35.03 0.41
C THR A 142 -0.09 -34.08 -0.22
N TRP A 143 -0.55 -33.28 -1.17
CA TRP A 143 0.31 -32.28 -1.80
C TRP A 143 0.31 -31.01 -0.98
N ILE A 144 1.49 -30.50 -0.72
CA ILE A 144 1.76 -29.36 0.13
C ILE A 144 2.88 -28.49 -0.45
N SER A 145 2.79 -27.16 -0.30
CA SER A 145 3.90 -26.30 -0.72
C SER A 145 5.12 -26.48 0.19
N PRO A 146 6.37 -26.39 -0.36
CA PRO A 146 7.59 -26.42 0.46
C PRO A 146 7.59 -25.38 1.58
N ASP A 147 6.98 -24.23 1.35
CA ASP A 147 6.88 -23.13 2.31
C ASP A 147 5.98 -23.51 3.50
N THR A 148 4.85 -24.18 3.24
CA THR A 148 3.95 -24.69 4.30
C THR A 148 4.60 -25.82 5.07
N MET A 149 5.31 -26.69 4.39
CA MET A 149 6.06 -27.80 5.01
C MET A 149 7.13 -27.27 5.97
N GLN A 150 7.89 -26.26 5.56
CA GLN A 150 8.91 -25.63 6.39
C GLN A 150 8.29 -24.87 7.58
N MET A 151 7.16 -24.15 7.36
CA MET A 151 6.44 -23.43 8.41
C MET A 151 5.93 -24.37 9.50
N LEU A 152 5.51 -25.59 9.12
CA LEU A 152 5.04 -26.62 10.03
C LEU A 152 6.15 -27.52 10.57
N GLY A 153 7.41 -27.30 10.15
CA GLY A 153 8.53 -28.16 10.55
C GLY A 153 8.41 -29.62 10.11
N LEU A 154 7.60 -29.89 9.07
CA LEU A 154 7.34 -31.22 8.52
C LEU A 154 8.30 -31.54 7.36
N ARG A 155 8.47 -32.84 7.08
CA ARG A 155 9.31 -33.34 5.99
C ARG A 155 8.47 -34.10 4.96
N GLU A 156 9.01 -34.25 3.78
CA GLU A 156 8.42 -35.08 2.74
C GLU A 156 8.31 -36.55 3.20
N GLY A 157 7.12 -37.16 3.02
CA GLY A 157 6.80 -38.49 3.50
C GLY A 157 6.20 -38.57 4.91
N ASP A 158 6.22 -37.46 5.68
CA ASP A 158 5.56 -37.42 7.00
C ASP A 158 4.04 -37.58 6.88
N THR A 159 3.43 -38.19 7.91
CA THR A 159 1.98 -38.42 8.01
C THR A 159 1.44 -37.78 9.29
N PRO A 160 1.31 -36.43 9.32
CA PRO A 160 0.85 -35.74 10.52
C PRO A 160 -0.60 -36.10 10.87
N GLN A 161 -0.95 -35.98 12.15
CA GLN A 161 -2.30 -36.20 12.64
C GLN A 161 -3.03 -34.89 12.85
N THR A 162 -4.33 -34.88 12.56
CA THR A 162 -5.23 -33.80 12.92
C THR A 162 -5.55 -33.84 14.42
N VAL A 163 -6.05 -32.73 14.98
CA VAL A 163 -6.53 -32.66 16.37
C VAL A 163 -7.66 -33.68 16.59
N ASN A 164 -8.45 -34.00 15.57
CA ASN A 164 -9.52 -35.03 15.62
C ASN A 164 -9.00 -36.47 15.51
N GLY A 165 -7.69 -36.71 15.53
CA GLY A 165 -7.07 -38.02 15.48
C GLY A 165 -6.99 -38.67 14.09
N GLN A 166 -7.40 -37.98 13.02
CA GLN A 166 -7.26 -38.48 11.66
C GLN A 166 -5.84 -38.29 11.15
N THR A 167 -5.29 -39.28 10.46
CA THR A 167 -3.94 -39.23 9.91
C THR A 167 -3.99 -38.76 8.45
N LEU A 168 -3.18 -37.77 8.08
CA LEU A 168 -3.02 -37.35 6.70
C LEU A 168 -2.27 -38.39 5.89
N PRO A 169 -2.59 -38.58 4.61
CA PRO A 169 -1.73 -39.27 3.66
C PRO A 169 -0.30 -38.68 3.64
N PRO A 170 0.72 -39.44 3.23
CA PRO A 170 2.08 -38.95 3.14
C PRO A 170 2.23 -37.63 2.42
N LEU A 171 3.00 -36.70 3.00
CA LEU A 171 3.21 -35.37 2.44
C LEU A 171 4.15 -35.45 1.22
N LEU A 172 3.76 -34.80 0.12
CA LEU A 172 4.56 -34.63 -1.09
C LEU A 172 4.74 -33.14 -1.40
N ALA A 173 5.98 -32.69 -1.51
CA ALA A 173 6.29 -31.30 -1.80
C ALA A 173 5.99 -30.93 -3.27
N GLN A 174 5.12 -29.91 -3.47
CA GLN A 174 4.81 -29.38 -4.80
C GLN A 174 5.18 -27.89 -4.86
N LYS A 175 6.14 -27.52 -5.73
CA LYS A 175 6.73 -26.17 -5.75
C LYS A 175 5.78 -25.04 -6.12
N ASP A 176 4.77 -25.33 -6.92
CA ASP A 176 3.85 -24.30 -7.45
C ASP A 176 2.55 -24.21 -6.65
N MET A 177 2.46 -24.87 -5.50
CA MET A 177 1.31 -24.81 -4.61
C MET A 177 1.27 -23.56 -3.74
N ALA A 178 0.05 -23.05 -3.51
CA ALA A 178 -0.17 -21.94 -2.59
C ALA A 178 0.23 -22.35 -1.15
N PRO A 179 0.90 -21.47 -0.40
CA PRO A 179 1.16 -21.70 1.01
C PRO A 179 -0.15 -21.86 1.80
N GLY A 180 -0.16 -22.77 2.79
CA GLY A 180 -1.33 -22.99 3.66
C GLY A 180 -2.45 -23.85 3.08
N LEU A 181 -2.26 -24.41 1.87
CA LEU A 181 -3.19 -25.32 1.22
C LEU A 181 -2.64 -26.74 1.23
N LEU A 182 -3.49 -27.69 1.63
CA LEU A 182 -3.28 -29.15 1.47
C LEU A 182 -4.24 -29.64 0.38
N LEU A 183 -3.70 -30.27 -0.63
CA LEU A 183 -4.47 -30.91 -1.68
C LEU A 183 -4.45 -32.42 -1.49
N VAL A 184 -5.62 -33.03 -1.40
CA VAL A 184 -5.81 -34.46 -1.16
C VAL A 184 -6.90 -35.03 -2.05
N ASP A 185 -6.94 -36.35 -2.18
CA ASP A 185 -8.06 -37.03 -2.83
C ASP A 185 -9.39 -36.71 -2.13
N ILE A 186 -10.50 -36.64 -2.89
CA ILE A 186 -11.83 -36.30 -2.39
C ILE A 186 -12.28 -37.20 -1.24
N GLY A 187 -12.01 -38.51 -1.31
CA GLY A 187 -12.32 -39.45 -0.25
C GLY A 187 -11.46 -39.25 0.99
N ALA A 188 -10.20 -38.86 0.84
CA ALA A 188 -9.36 -38.48 1.96
C ALA A 188 -9.84 -37.19 2.62
N ALA A 189 -10.23 -36.17 1.84
CA ALA A 189 -10.79 -34.93 2.35
C ALA A 189 -12.08 -35.15 3.15
N GLN A 190 -12.97 -36.02 2.67
CA GLN A 190 -14.20 -36.36 3.36
C GLN A 190 -13.95 -36.97 4.75
N ARG A 191 -12.94 -37.86 4.86
CA ARG A 191 -12.51 -38.42 6.14
C ARG A 191 -11.86 -37.38 7.06
N LEU A 192 -10.92 -36.59 6.54
CA LEU A 192 -10.16 -35.59 7.31
C LEU A 192 -11.04 -34.48 7.88
N LEU A 193 -12.09 -34.11 7.14
CA LEU A 193 -13.03 -33.05 7.51
C LEU A 193 -14.28 -33.58 8.25
N ASP A 194 -14.38 -34.90 8.46
CA ASP A 194 -15.56 -35.57 9.05
C ASP A 194 -16.87 -35.21 8.31
N GLN A 195 -16.83 -35.19 6.96
CA GLN A 195 -17.95 -34.86 6.09
C GLN A 195 -18.16 -35.97 5.04
N PRO A 196 -18.59 -37.16 5.46
CA PRO A 196 -18.78 -38.27 4.53
C PRO A 196 -19.87 -37.93 3.50
N GLU A 197 -19.62 -38.29 2.25
CA GLU A 197 -20.52 -38.08 1.10
C GLU A 197 -21.01 -36.62 0.90
N GLN A 198 -20.27 -35.63 1.39
CA GLN A 198 -20.57 -34.22 1.21
C GLN A 198 -19.57 -33.56 0.26
N LEU A 199 -20.07 -32.56 -0.49
CA LEU A 199 -19.27 -31.74 -1.41
C LEU A 199 -19.54 -30.25 -1.15
N SER A 200 -18.54 -29.41 -1.46
CA SER A 200 -18.68 -27.96 -1.33
C SER A 200 -19.14 -27.32 -2.64
N ARG A 201 -18.59 -27.76 -3.77
CA ARG A 201 -18.91 -27.26 -5.12
C ARG A 201 -18.55 -28.27 -6.19
N LEU A 202 -19.07 -28.04 -7.42
CA LEU A 202 -18.68 -28.76 -8.63
C LEU A 202 -18.04 -27.77 -9.59
N LEU A 203 -16.88 -28.10 -10.14
CA LEU A 203 -16.21 -27.32 -11.17
C LEU A 203 -16.73 -27.71 -12.57
N LEU A 204 -16.79 -26.73 -13.45
CA LEU A 204 -17.19 -26.87 -14.86
C LEU A 204 -16.09 -26.28 -15.76
N PRO A 205 -15.95 -26.74 -17.01
CA PRO A 205 -15.09 -26.10 -18.00
C PRO A 205 -15.47 -24.62 -18.21
N LYS A 206 -14.47 -23.79 -18.58
CA LYS A 206 -14.62 -22.35 -18.75
C LYS A 206 -15.71 -21.92 -19.74
N ASP A 207 -15.84 -22.65 -20.81
CA ASP A 207 -16.76 -22.35 -21.92
C ASP A 207 -18.10 -23.11 -21.83
N PHE A 208 -18.47 -23.57 -20.64
CA PHE A 208 -19.72 -24.32 -20.46
C PHE A 208 -20.91 -23.38 -20.25
N HIS A 209 -21.88 -23.41 -21.20
CA HIS A 209 -23.02 -22.48 -21.26
C HIS A 209 -24.40 -23.18 -21.28
N GLN A 210 -24.49 -24.44 -20.88
CA GLN A 210 -25.79 -25.13 -20.81
C GLN A 210 -26.61 -24.67 -19.58
N GLU A 211 -27.93 -24.59 -19.78
CA GLU A 211 -28.87 -24.32 -18.68
C GLU A 211 -28.95 -25.51 -17.72
N LEU A 212 -29.04 -25.23 -16.42
CA LEU A 212 -29.12 -26.25 -15.39
C LEU A 212 -30.40 -27.08 -15.56
N PRO A 213 -30.35 -28.43 -15.42
CA PRO A 213 -31.53 -29.24 -15.47
C PRO A 213 -32.58 -28.80 -14.44
N ALA A 214 -33.86 -28.81 -14.80
CA ALA A 214 -34.94 -28.32 -13.96
C ALA A 214 -34.98 -28.96 -12.54
N SER A 215 -34.48 -30.19 -12.39
CA SER A 215 -34.35 -30.87 -11.10
C SER A 215 -33.34 -30.26 -10.13
N PHE A 216 -32.41 -29.43 -10.63
CA PHE A 216 -31.32 -28.80 -9.85
C PHE A 216 -31.42 -27.27 -9.78
N THR A 217 -32.29 -26.62 -10.55
CA THR A 217 -32.43 -25.16 -10.62
C THR A 217 -32.69 -24.51 -9.26
N ASP A 218 -33.48 -25.17 -8.40
CA ASP A 218 -33.79 -24.70 -7.05
C ASP A 218 -32.71 -25.08 -5.99
N ARG A 219 -31.81 -26.00 -6.33
CA ARG A 219 -30.84 -26.59 -5.39
C ARG A 219 -29.41 -26.12 -5.61
N LEU A 220 -29.02 -25.88 -6.86
CA LEU A 220 -27.71 -25.46 -7.24
C LEU A 220 -27.79 -24.17 -8.07
N GLN A 221 -26.84 -23.31 -7.87
CA GLN A 221 -26.66 -22.07 -8.62
C GLN A 221 -25.38 -22.15 -9.43
N LEU A 222 -25.49 -21.85 -10.72
CA LEU A 222 -24.32 -21.70 -11.60
C LEU A 222 -23.68 -20.34 -11.30
N LYS A 223 -22.47 -20.37 -10.77
CA LYS A 223 -21.62 -19.19 -10.63
C LYS A 223 -20.72 -19.12 -11.85
N SER A 224 -20.85 -18.05 -12.63
CA SER A 224 -19.99 -17.80 -13.79
C SER A 224 -18.58 -17.41 -13.33
N SER A 225 -17.61 -17.66 -14.20
CA SER A 225 -16.18 -17.33 -13.97
C SER A 225 -15.92 -15.87 -13.59
N GLY A 226 -16.85 -14.95 -13.84
CA GLY A 226 -16.74 -13.53 -13.44
C GLY A 226 -17.03 -13.25 -11.96
N GLU A 227 -17.75 -14.11 -11.27
CA GLU A 227 -18.17 -13.90 -9.87
C GLU A 227 -17.09 -14.29 -8.85
N GLU A 228 -16.22 -15.23 -9.18
CA GLU A 228 -15.09 -15.62 -8.33
C GLU A 228 -13.92 -14.61 -8.38
N ASN A 229 -13.89 -13.72 -9.37
CA ASN A 229 -12.88 -12.65 -9.51
C ASN A 229 -12.93 -11.56 -8.42
N ASN A 230 -13.78 -11.69 -7.42
CA ASN A 230 -13.91 -10.69 -6.35
C ASN A 230 -12.63 -10.58 -5.49
N LEU A 231 -11.92 -11.68 -5.27
CA LEU A 231 -10.66 -11.66 -4.52
C LEU A 231 -9.54 -10.96 -5.32
N ALA A 232 -9.45 -11.23 -6.63
CA ALA A 232 -8.48 -10.58 -7.52
C ALA A 232 -8.70 -9.06 -7.58
N ARG A 233 -9.95 -8.60 -7.58
CA ARG A 233 -10.28 -7.16 -7.57
C ARG A 233 -10.00 -6.46 -6.25
N LEU A 234 -10.16 -7.16 -5.11
CA LEU A 234 -9.73 -6.67 -3.79
C LEU A 234 -8.23 -6.46 -3.75
N THR A 235 -7.49 -7.40 -4.30
CA THR A 235 -6.03 -7.36 -4.34
C THR A 235 -5.50 -6.31 -5.30
N GLU A 236 -6.18 -6.07 -6.42
CA GLU A 236 -5.86 -5.00 -7.36
C GLU A 236 -5.86 -3.63 -6.67
N SER A 237 -6.86 -3.35 -5.86
CA SER A 237 -6.96 -2.11 -5.09
C SER A 237 -5.82 -1.95 -4.07
N PHE A 238 -5.41 -3.04 -3.41
CA PHE A 238 -4.26 -3.04 -2.49
C PHE A 238 -2.95 -2.78 -3.24
N HIS A 239 -2.75 -3.41 -4.40
CA HIS A 239 -1.58 -3.18 -5.25
C HIS A 239 -1.49 -1.73 -5.72
N LEU A 240 -2.61 -1.12 -6.10
CA LEU A 240 -2.65 0.28 -6.50
C LEU A 240 -2.20 1.23 -5.39
N ASN A 241 -2.55 0.94 -4.14
CA ASN A 241 -2.07 1.72 -2.99
C ASN A 241 -0.56 1.54 -2.77
N LEU A 242 -0.06 0.30 -2.86
CA LEU A 242 1.39 0.04 -2.80
C LEU A 242 2.13 0.70 -3.96
N ASP A 243 1.57 0.71 -5.17
CA ASP A 243 2.14 1.39 -6.34
C ASP A 243 2.20 2.91 -6.12
N ALA A 244 1.17 3.51 -5.52
CA ALA A 244 1.17 4.93 -5.17
C ALA A 244 2.27 5.28 -4.16
N LEU A 245 2.45 4.47 -3.11
CA LEU A 245 3.54 4.62 -2.14
C LEU A 245 4.91 4.37 -2.77
N GLY A 246 5.03 3.38 -3.64
CA GLY A 246 6.24 3.10 -4.42
C GLY A 246 6.63 4.27 -5.31
N PHE A 247 5.67 4.83 -6.03
CA PHE A 247 5.87 6.01 -6.87
C PHE A 247 6.30 7.25 -6.07
N LEU A 248 5.68 7.48 -4.92
CA LEU A 248 6.05 8.54 -4.00
C LEU A 248 7.51 8.39 -3.52
N SER A 249 7.88 7.17 -3.11
CA SER A 249 9.24 6.82 -2.69
C SER A 249 10.26 6.99 -3.83
N PHE A 250 9.86 6.64 -5.06
CA PHE A 250 10.67 6.86 -6.26
C PHE A 250 10.97 8.34 -6.50
N LEU A 251 9.96 9.20 -6.44
CA LEU A 251 10.16 10.65 -6.62
C LEU A 251 11.10 11.22 -5.56
N VAL A 252 10.89 10.87 -4.29
CA VAL A 252 11.77 11.31 -3.20
C VAL A 252 13.19 10.81 -3.40
N GLY A 253 13.36 9.53 -3.73
CA GLY A 253 14.67 8.92 -4.01
C GLY A 253 15.41 9.61 -5.17
N LEU A 254 14.71 9.89 -6.27
CA LEU A 254 15.25 10.59 -7.43
C LEU A 254 15.79 11.99 -7.06
N PHE A 255 15.05 12.72 -6.22
CA PHE A 255 15.48 14.04 -5.75
C PHE A 255 16.70 13.97 -4.82
N ILE A 256 16.79 12.97 -3.96
CA ILE A 256 17.94 12.75 -3.08
C ILE A 256 19.18 12.46 -3.91
N VAL A 257 19.07 11.57 -4.91
CA VAL A 257 20.16 11.28 -5.85
C VAL A 257 20.55 12.53 -6.64
N HIS A 258 19.57 13.31 -7.13
CA HIS A 258 19.83 14.57 -7.82
C HIS A 258 20.57 15.59 -6.94
N ALA A 259 20.17 15.71 -5.66
CA ALA A 259 20.84 16.58 -4.71
C ALA A 259 22.30 16.16 -4.47
N ALA A 260 22.54 14.87 -4.23
CA ALA A 260 23.89 14.34 -3.96
C ALA A 260 24.83 14.52 -5.16
N ILE A 261 24.37 14.16 -6.37
CA ILE A 261 25.16 14.29 -7.60
C ILE A 261 25.38 15.76 -7.98
N GLY A 262 24.31 16.58 -7.88
CA GLY A 262 24.37 18.00 -8.18
C GLY A 262 25.43 18.72 -7.35
N LEU A 263 25.44 18.45 -6.06
CA LEU A 263 26.39 19.02 -5.12
C LEU A 263 27.83 18.57 -5.39
N ALA A 264 28.06 17.28 -5.65
CA ALA A 264 29.37 16.73 -5.97
C ALA A 264 29.97 17.35 -7.24
N LEU A 265 29.16 17.59 -8.28
CA LEU A 265 29.61 18.20 -9.53
C LEU A 265 29.86 19.71 -9.39
N GLU A 266 29.04 20.39 -8.56
CA GLU A 266 29.25 21.82 -8.25
C GLU A 266 30.60 22.07 -7.64
N GLN A 267 31.05 21.28 -6.69
CA GLN A 267 32.32 21.40 -5.99
C GLN A 267 33.54 21.14 -6.90
N ARG A 268 33.32 20.35 -7.95
CA ARG A 268 34.40 20.03 -8.92
C ARG A 268 34.51 21.02 -10.07
N ARG A 269 33.74 22.11 -10.09
CA ARG A 269 33.73 23.09 -11.18
C ARG A 269 35.16 23.63 -11.48
N GLY A 270 35.98 23.88 -10.46
CA GLY A 270 37.38 24.30 -10.62
C GLY A 270 38.19 23.25 -11.39
N LEU A 271 38.16 21.99 -10.94
CA LEU A 271 38.86 20.88 -11.60
C LEU A 271 38.38 20.69 -13.05
N LEU A 272 37.07 20.75 -13.27
CA LEU A 272 36.49 20.60 -14.61
C LEU A 272 36.91 21.71 -15.57
N ARG A 273 37.00 22.98 -15.07
CA ARG A 273 37.56 24.10 -15.84
C ARG A 273 39.02 23.88 -16.20
N THR A 274 39.86 23.49 -15.23
CA THR A 274 41.25 23.19 -15.47
C THR A 274 41.45 22.12 -16.53
N LEU A 275 40.69 21.00 -16.44
CA LEU A 275 40.76 19.94 -17.44
C LEU A 275 40.37 20.46 -18.85
N ARG A 276 39.30 21.30 -18.92
CA ARG A 276 38.90 21.96 -20.18
C ARG A 276 39.96 22.92 -20.71
N ALA A 277 40.62 23.69 -19.85
CA ALA A 277 41.72 24.58 -20.21
C ALA A 277 42.96 23.80 -20.71
N CYS A 278 43.19 22.61 -20.17
CA CYS A 278 44.23 21.68 -20.63
C CYS A 278 43.88 20.94 -21.95
N GLY A 279 42.78 21.32 -22.63
CA GLY A 279 42.43 20.79 -23.96
C GLY A 279 41.52 19.55 -23.94
N VAL A 280 40.96 19.14 -22.80
CA VAL A 280 39.99 18.05 -22.74
C VAL A 280 38.66 18.50 -23.39
N SER A 281 38.23 17.82 -24.44
CA SER A 281 36.97 18.16 -25.11
C SER A 281 35.74 17.98 -24.20
N ALA A 282 34.68 18.78 -24.41
CA ALA A 282 33.44 18.67 -23.62
C ALA A 282 32.83 17.26 -23.69
N ARG A 283 32.82 16.65 -24.89
CA ARG A 283 32.29 15.29 -25.10
C ARG A 283 33.06 14.25 -24.29
N MET A 284 34.37 14.33 -24.26
CA MET A 284 35.22 13.44 -23.50
C MET A 284 35.03 13.61 -21.99
N LEU A 285 34.90 14.86 -21.52
CA LEU A 285 34.66 15.16 -20.11
C LEU A 285 33.32 14.58 -19.65
N ILE A 286 32.24 14.77 -20.44
CA ILE A 286 30.94 14.20 -20.16
C ILE A 286 31.03 12.66 -20.13
N ALA A 287 31.65 12.03 -21.10
CA ALA A 287 31.81 10.59 -21.14
C ALA A 287 32.56 10.05 -19.91
N CYS A 288 33.62 10.70 -19.47
CA CYS A 288 34.33 10.35 -18.24
C CYS A 288 33.45 10.50 -16.99
N LEU A 289 32.64 11.57 -16.90
CA LEU A 289 31.74 11.81 -15.78
C LEU A 289 30.57 10.79 -15.77
N VAL A 290 30.06 10.42 -16.94
CA VAL A 290 29.01 9.38 -17.07
C VAL A 290 29.54 8.02 -16.61
N VAL A 291 30.77 7.66 -17.01
CA VAL A 291 31.42 6.41 -16.56
C VAL A 291 31.65 6.42 -15.05
N GLU A 292 32.14 7.53 -14.52
CA GLU A 292 32.37 7.71 -13.08
C GLU A 292 31.06 7.58 -12.30
N LEU A 293 30.01 8.28 -12.74
CA LEU A 293 28.68 8.23 -12.14
C LEU A 293 28.08 6.83 -12.27
N GLY A 294 28.28 6.16 -13.41
CA GLY A 294 27.86 4.78 -13.62
C GLY A 294 28.51 3.80 -12.64
N VAL A 295 29.82 3.95 -12.39
CA VAL A 295 30.51 3.12 -11.38
C VAL A 295 29.99 3.38 -9.98
N LEU A 296 29.77 4.64 -9.60
CA LEU A 296 29.20 4.99 -8.30
C LEU A 296 27.76 4.46 -8.13
N ALA A 297 26.95 4.57 -9.19
CA ALA A 297 25.57 4.05 -9.21
C ALA A 297 25.54 2.51 -9.14
N LEU A 298 26.50 1.83 -9.76
CA LEU A 298 26.64 0.38 -9.70
C LEU A 298 27.01 -0.08 -8.28
N ILE A 299 27.99 0.59 -7.65
CA ILE A 299 28.39 0.27 -6.27
C ILE A 299 27.26 0.60 -5.29
N GLY A 300 26.71 1.82 -5.34
CA GLY A 300 25.59 2.25 -4.50
C GLY A 300 24.33 1.43 -4.75
N GLY A 301 24.07 1.10 -6.01
CA GLY A 301 22.96 0.22 -6.42
C GLY A 301 23.09 -1.19 -5.85
N LEU A 302 24.28 -1.80 -5.91
CA LEU A 302 24.52 -3.14 -5.35
C LEU A 302 24.27 -3.17 -3.84
N PHE A 303 24.84 -2.21 -3.10
CA PHE A 303 24.56 -2.08 -1.66
C PHE A 303 23.08 -1.76 -1.40
N GLY A 304 22.46 -0.95 -2.26
CA GLY A 304 21.05 -0.60 -2.17
C GLY A 304 20.13 -1.79 -2.36
N VAL A 305 20.36 -2.61 -3.38
CA VAL A 305 19.57 -3.80 -3.65
C VAL A 305 19.71 -4.82 -2.53
N ILE A 306 20.93 -5.06 -2.01
CA ILE A 306 21.17 -5.96 -0.89
C ILE A 306 20.46 -5.48 0.38
N SER A 307 20.57 -4.19 0.72
CA SER A 307 19.91 -3.63 1.89
C SER A 307 18.40 -3.49 1.70
N GLY A 308 17.93 -3.26 0.48
CA GLY A 308 16.50 -3.29 0.12
C GLY A 308 15.88 -4.68 0.31
N TYR A 309 16.61 -5.73 -0.12
CA TYR A 309 16.23 -7.12 0.16
C TYR A 309 16.14 -7.39 1.67
N TRP A 310 17.16 -6.99 2.43
CA TRP A 310 17.15 -7.14 3.89
C TRP A 310 16.00 -6.38 4.55
N LEU A 311 15.76 -5.13 4.15
CA LEU A 311 14.64 -4.32 4.62
C LEU A 311 13.29 -5.02 4.33
N ALA A 312 13.10 -5.48 3.10
CA ALA A 312 11.90 -6.20 2.70
C ALA A 312 11.74 -7.51 3.49
N SER A 313 12.81 -8.26 3.74
CA SER A 313 12.76 -9.51 4.51
C SER A 313 12.37 -9.29 5.99
N VAL A 314 12.79 -8.17 6.58
CA VAL A 314 12.42 -7.80 7.97
C VAL A 314 10.95 -7.38 8.05
N LEU A 315 10.42 -6.68 7.03
CA LEU A 315 9.04 -6.20 7.00
C LEU A 315 8.04 -7.25 6.47
N LEU A 316 8.51 -8.28 5.77
CA LEU A 316 7.67 -9.29 5.14
C LEU A 316 6.74 -10.02 6.14
N PRO A 317 7.15 -10.41 7.36
CA PRO A 317 6.27 -11.07 8.31
C PRO A 317 5.04 -10.25 8.69
N ASP A 318 5.19 -8.92 8.85
CA ASP A 318 4.09 -8.01 9.17
C ASP A 318 3.13 -7.85 7.98
N VAL A 319 3.67 -7.73 6.76
CA VAL A 319 2.89 -7.71 5.52
C VAL A 319 2.15 -9.03 5.31
N ALA A 320 2.83 -10.17 5.49
CA ALA A 320 2.23 -11.50 5.37
C ALA A 320 1.11 -11.72 6.38
N ALA A 321 1.30 -11.32 7.64
CA ALA A 321 0.28 -11.42 8.68
C ALA A 321 -0.95 -10.55 8.36
N SER A 322 -0.73 -9.37 7.80
CA SER A 322 -1.77 -8.46 7.34
C SER A 322 -2.61 -9.07 6.21
N LEU A 323 -1.94 -9.57 5.17
CA LEU A 323 -2.60 -10.17 4.01
C LEU A 323 -3.39 -11.44 4.38
N ARG A 324 -2.86 -12.25 5.29
CA ARG A 324 -3.57 -13.41 5.84
C ARG A 324 -4.81 -12.99 6.61
N GLY A 325 -4.71 -11.95 7.44
CA GLY A 325 -5.81 -11.47 8.27
C GLY A 325 -6.93 -10.80 7.49
N LEU A 326 -6.60 -9.92 6.55
CA LEU A 326 -7.59 -9.14 5.79
C LEU A 326 -8.23 -9.95 4.65
N TYR A 327 -7.45 -10.75 3.96
CA TYR A 327 -7.86 -11.39 2.70
C TYR A 327 -7.84 -12.92 2.77
N GLY A 328 -7.42 -13.50 3.88
CA GLY A 328 -7.27 -14.95 4.03
C GLY A 328 -6.19 -15.55 3.14
N ALA A 329 -5.36 -14.70 2.50
CA ALA A 329 -4.29 -15.14 1.62
C ALA A 329 -3.03 -15.46 2.42
N GLU A 330 -2.52 -16.68 2.33
CA GLU A 330 -1.25 -17.04 2.92
C GLU A 330 -0.10 -16.60 2.01
N VAL A 331 0.76 -15.76 2.56
CA VAL A 331 1.98 -15.28 1.88
C VAL A 331 3.14 -16.11 2.39
N ALA A 332 4.00 -16.56 1.48
CA ALA A 332 5.22 -17.26 1.84
C ALA A 332 6.03 -16.41 2.83
N GLY A 333 6.43 -17.01 3.96
CA GLY A 333 7.21 -16.36 5.01
C GLY A 333 8.65 -16.00 4.60
N GLN A 334 9.07 -16.42 3.41
CA GLN A 334 10.38 -16.13 2.81
C GLN A 334 10.22 -15.31 1.53
N LEU A 335 11.09 -14.31 1.40
CA LEU A 335 11.14 -13.46 0.21
C LEU A 335 11.73 -14.26 -0.97
N ARG A 336 10.92 -14.55 -1.98
CA ARG A 336 11.37 -15.18 -3.22
C ARG A 336 11.31 -14.15 -4.35
N LEU A 337 12.46 -13.58 -4.66
CA LEU A 337 12.58 -12.60 -5.73
C LEU A 337 13.16 -13.25 -6.99
N SER A 338 12.60 -12.89 -8.14
CA SER A 338 13.11 -13.35 -9.43
C SER A 338 14.53 -12.81 -9.69
N PRO A 339 15.39 -13.53 -10.44
CA PRO A 339 16.68 -12.97 -10.83
C PRO A 339 16.56 -11.62 -11.54
N TRP A 340 15.47 -11.39 -12.25
CA TRP A 340 15.18 -10.14 -12.94
C TRP A 340 15.04 -8.95 -11.98
N TRP A 341 14.53 -9.17 -10.78
CA TRP A 341 14.42 -8.11 -9.76
C TRP A 341 15.79 -7.53 -9.37
N TRP A 342 16.80 -8.39 -9.23
CA TRP A 342 18.17 -7.95 -8.92
C TRP A 342 18.75 -7.05 -10.02
N PHE A 343 18.58 -7.43 -11.29
CA PHE A 343 19.03 -6.64 -12.44
C PHE A 343 18.22 -5.36 -12.62
N SER A 344 16.91 -5.39 -12.43
CA SER A 344 16.05 -4.21 -12.52
C SER A 344 16.37 -3.17 -11.44
N GLY A 345 16.68 -3.58 -10.20
CA GLY A 345 17.09 -2.69 -9.12
C GLY A 345 18.40 -1.95 -9.44
N ILE A 346 19.41 -2.66 -9.96
CA ILE A 346 20.69 -2.06 -10.41
C ILE A 346 20.44 -1.14 -11.62
N GLY A 347 19.64 -1.59 -12.59
CA GLY A 347 19.24 -0.79 -13.76
C GLY A 347 18.54 0.50 -13.39
N LEU A 348 17.61 0.42 -12.43
CA LEU A 348 16.88 1.59 -11.91
C LEU A 348 17.81 2.57 -11.18
N SER A 349 18.79 2.06 -10.41
CA SER A 349 19.82 2.88 -9.78
C SER A 349 20.65 3.63 -10.83
N LEU A 350 21.07 2.94 -11.90
CA LEU A 350 21.85 3.53 -12.98
C LEU A 350 21.04 4.59 -13.74
N LEU A 351 19.82 4.28 -14.12
CA LEU A 351 18.90 5.21 -14.80
C LEU A 351 18.60 6.42 -13.91
N GLY A 352 18.28 6.19 -12.63
CA GLY A 352 18.04 7.26 -11.66
C GLY A 352 19.22 8.18 -11.50
N ALA A 353 20.43 7.64 -11.40
CA ALA A 353 21.67 8.42 -11.32
C ALA A 353 21.94 9.24 -12.60
N LEU A 354 21.71 8.67 -13.78
CA LEU A 354 21.87 9.37 -15.05
C LEU A 354 20.83 10.47 -15.22
N LEU A 355 19.56 10.22 -14.92
CA LEU A 355 18.49 11.23 -14.97
C LEU A 355 18.75 12.36 -13.97
N ALA A 356 19.08 12.01 -12.74
CA ALA A 356 19.41 12.97 -11.70
C ALA A 356 20.68 13.79 -12.04
N GLY A 357 21.68 13.15 -12.65
CA GLY A 357 22.92 13.79 -13.07
C GLY A 357 22.82 14.59 -14.38
N ALA A 358 21.81 14.34 -15.22
CA ALA A 358 21.73 14.88 -16.59
C ALA A 358 21.85 16.40 -16.65
N ASN A 359 21.12 17.14 -15.83
CA ASN A 359 21.21 18.61 -15.77
C ASN A 359 22.59 19.09 -15.35
N SER A 360 23.23 18.45 -14.38
CA SER A 360 24.57 18.79 -13.88
C SER A 360 25.64 18.45 -14.91
N LEU A 361 25.50 17.33 -15.62
CA LEU A 361 26.37 16.95 -16.75
C LEU A 361 26.28 17.95 -17.91
N LEU A 362 25.08 18.39 -18.27
CA LEU A 362 24.85 19.40 -19.31
C LEU A 362 25.45 20.77 -18.92
N ARG A 363 25.35 21.15 -17.64
CA ARG A 363 26.01 22.35 -17.13
C ARG A 363 27.53 22.23 -17.19
N ALA A 364 28.10 21.11 -16.84
CA ALA A 364 29.53 20.84 -16.96
C ALA A 364 30.02 20.93 -18.40
N ALA A 365 29.20 20.52 -19.37
CA ALA A 365 29.51 20.66 -20.81
C ALA A 365 29.57 22.10 -21.28
N ARG A 366 28.75 22.99 -20.71
CA ARG A 366 28.59 24.40 -21.11
C ARG A 366 29.43 25.37 -20.26
N LEU A 367 30.40 24.89 -19.46
CA LEU A 367 31.24 25.72 -18.62
C LEU A 367 32.05 26.72 -19.49
N PRO A 368 31.93 28.02 -19.26
CA PRO A 368 32.71 29.02 -19.98
C PRO A 368 34.18 28.94 -19.50
N LEU A 369 35.11 28.94 -20.49
CA LEU A 369 36.55 28.83 -20.20
C LEU A 369 37.17 30.14 -19.66
N LEU A 370 36.62 31.29 -20.10
CA LEU A 370 37.14 32.63 -19.87
C LEU A 370 36.30 33.53 -18.97
N ALA A 371 35.30 32.97 -18.24
CA ALA A 371 34.52 33.83 -17.38
C ALA A 371 35.34 34.27 -16.16
N VAL A 372 35.69 35.57 -16.15
CA VAL A 372 36.12 36.28 -14.97
C VAL A 372 35.01 36.11 -13.91
N ALA A 373 35.39 35.84 -12.65
CA ALA A 373 34.49 35.75 -11.53
C ALA A 373 33.87 37.14 -11.23
N ASP A 374 32.91 37.59 -12.07
CA ASP A 374 32.14 38.78 -11.80
C ASP A 374 30.94 38.40 -10.90
N PRO A 375 30.93 38.82 -9.63
CA PRO A 375 29.82 38.55 -8.72
C PRO A 375 28.50 39.07 -9.21
N GLN A 376 28.46 40.16 -9.97
CA GLN A 376 27.22 40.74 -10.53
C GLN A 376 26.63 39.88 -11.66
N ALA A 377 27.46 39.28 -12.50
CA ALA A 377 27.01 38.36 -13.55
C ALA A 377 26.41 37.08 -12.94
N TRP A 378 26.93 36.63 -11.80
CA TRP A 378 26.42 35.46 -11.08
C TRP A 378 25.02 35.70 -10.50
N HIS A 379 24.79 36.87 -9.90
CA HIS A 379 23.45 37.24 -9.39
C HIS A 379 22.41 37.36 -10.52
N GLN A 380 22.75 37.91 -11.65
CA GLN A 380 21.85 37.98 -12.81
C GLN A 380 21.56 36.60 -13.42
N GLN A 381 22.53 35.74 -13.50
CA GLN A 381 22.35 34.38 -14.00
C GLN A 381 21.47 33.53 -13.06
N TYR A 382 21.64 33.67 -11.74
CA TYR A 382 20.82 33.00 -10.75
C TYR A 382 19.36 33.48 -10.79
N SER A 383 19.12 34.77 -10.90
CA SER A 383 17.76 35.32 -11.00
C SER A 383 17.01 34.85 -12.27
N ARG A 384 17.73 34.71 -13.42
CA ARG A 384 17.14 34.12 -14.64
C ARG A 384 16.85 32.64 -14.48
N TRP A 385 17.71 31.90 -13.77
CA TRP A 385 17.49 30.48 -13.49
C TRP A 385 16.29 30.30 -12.57
N LEU A 386 16.16 31.07 -11.48
CA LEU A 386 15.02 31.07 -10.58
C LEU A 386 13.71 31.36 -11.32
N ARG A 387 13.68 32.32 -12.24
CA ARG A 387 12.49 32.60 -13.07
C ARG A 387 12.12 31.40 -13.96
N ARG A 388 13.09 30.75 -14.61
CA ARG A 388 12.83 29.54 -15.42
C ARG A 388 12.31 28.40 -14.58
N GLN A 389 12.88 28.21 -13.40
CA GLN A 389 12.43 27.20 -12.45
C GLN A 389 11.02 27.48 -11.95
N GLY A 390 10.70 28.75 -11.66
CA GLY A 390 9.35 29.17 -11.29
C GLY A 390 8.33 28.96 -12.42
N TRP A 391 8.71 29.23 -13.66
CA TRP A 391 7.87 28.93 -14.82
C TRP A 391 7.62 27.44 -14.99
N LEU A 392 8.64 26.60 -14.84
CA LEU A 392 8.49 25.14 -14.90
C LEU A 392 7.61 24.63 -13.75
N ALA A 393 7.77 25.18 -12.55
CA ALA A 393 6.93 24.87 -11.42
C ALA A 393 5.45 25.24 -11.70
N MET A 394 5.18 26.42 -12.25
CA MET A 394 3.82 26.82 -12.63
C MET A 394 3.21 25.89 -13.70
N VAL A 395 4.00 25.50 -14.71
CA VAL A 395 3.53 24.56 -15.74
C VAL A 395 3.16 23.20 -15.12
N LEU A 396 4.00 22.66 -14.24
CA LEU A 396 3.71 21.39 -13.57
C LEU A 396 2.47 21.48 -12.65
N LEU A 397 2.31 22.57 -11.92
CA LEU A 397 1.12 22.82 -11.11
C LEU A 397 -0.13 23.03 -11.97
N ALA A 398 -0.01 23.66 -13.14
CA ALA A 398 -1.10 23.79 -14.10
C ALA A 398 -1.49 22.42 -14.69
N ILE A 399 -0.52 21.56 -15.01
CA ILE A 399 -0.77 20.16 -15.44
C ILE A 399 -1.48 19.39 -14.32
N ALA A 400 -1.03 19.53 -13.07
CA ALA A 400 -1.68 18.93 -11.91
C ALA A 400 -3.14 19.40 -11.77
N LEU A 401 -3.39 20.71 -11.91
CA LEU A 401 -4.73 21.27 -11.86
C LEU A 401 -5.60 20.78 -13.03
N ALA A 402 -5.04 20.70 -14.23
CA ALA A 402 -5.72 20.13 -15.39
C ALA A 402 -6.09 18.65 -15.18
N ALA A 403 -5.16 17.87 -14.65
CA ALA A 403 -5.42 16.46 -14.28
C ALA A 403 -6.51 16.32 -13.20
N LEU A 404 -6.62 17.30 -12.30
CA LEU A 404 -7.68 17.33 -11.29
C LEU A 404 -9.06 17.64 -11.89
N ILE A 405 -9.12 18.58 -12.84
CA ILE A 405 -10.41 19.07 -13.39
C ILE A 405 -10.97 18.12 -14.46
N TRP A 406 -10.10 17.57 -15.31
CA TRP A 406 -10.50 16.76 -16.48
C TRP A 406 -10.14 15.29 -16.37
N GLY A 407 -9.47 14.88 -15.31
CA GLY A 407 -8.99 13.51 -15.17
C GLY A 407 -9.97 12.61 -14.43
N ASP A 408 -10.50 11.59 -15.12
CA ASP A 408 -11.41 10.57 -14.56
C ASP A 408 -10.75 9.18 -14.45
N SER A 409 -9.42 9.12 -14.48
CA SER A 409 -8.68 7.87 -14.45
C SER A 409 -7.65 7.84 -13.32
N LEU A 410 -7.24 6.63 -12.93
CA LEU A 410 -6.16 6.45 -11.96
C LEU A 410 -4.84 7.08 -12.44
N SER A 411 -4.55 7.00 -13.75
CA SER A 411 -3.37 7.62 -14.34
C SER A 411 -3.36 9.13 -14.17
N SER A 412 -4.53 9.79 -14.29
CA SER A 412 -4.65 11.24 -14.03
C SER A 412 -4.39 11.58 -12.55
N GLY A 413 -4.77 10.69 -11.61
CA GLY A 413 -4.44 10.81 -10.20
C GLY A 413 -2.93 10.78 -9.94
N PHE A 414 -2.19 9.90 -10.61
CA PHE A 414 -0.73 9.87 -10.53
C PHE A 414 -0.06 11.10 -11.17
N VAL A 415 -0.61 11.60 -12.29
CA VAL A 415 -0.14 12.85 -12.92
C VAL A 415 -0.38 14.06 -11.99
N LEU A 416 -1.54 14.11 -11.33
CA LEU A 416 -1.85 15.13 -10.32
C LEU A 416 -0.83 15.08 -9.18
N MET A 417 -0.58 13.91 -8.61
CA MET A 417 0.37 13.74 -7.51
C MET A 417 1.80 14.11 -7.92
N ALA A 418 2.26 13.64 -9.07
CA ALA A 418 3.59 13.97 -9.61
C ALA A 418 3.72 15.48 -9.87
N GLY A 419 2.74 16.09 -10.54
CA GLY A 419 2.74 17.51 -10.86
C GLY A 419 2.73 18.39 -9.60
N LEU A 420 1.95 18.01 -8.59
CA LEU A 420 1.90 18.69 -7.30
C LEU A 420 3.26 18.63 -6.56
N LEU A 421 3.85 17.44 -6.44
CA LEU A 421 5.12 17.23 -5.74
C LEU A 421 6.28 17.90 -6.47
N LEU A 422 6.45 17.64 -7.77
CA LEU A 422 7.54 18.21 -8.55
C LEU A 422 7.39 19.73 -8.70
N GLY A 423 6.17 20.20 -8.91
CA GLY A 423 5.86 21.62 -9.00
C GLY A 423 6.16 22.35 -7.68
N ALA A 424 5.75 21.82 -6.54
CA ALA A 424 6.04 22.39 -5.23
C ALA A 424 7.54 22.36 -4.89
N ALA A 425 8.23 21.25 -5.18
CA ALA A 425 9.66 21.16 -4.99
C ALA A 425 10.42 22.24 -5.80
N LEU A 426 10.09 22.39 -7.07
CA LEU A 426 10.68 23.41 -7.93
C LEU A 426 10.27 24.85 -7.54
N ALA A 427 9.09 25.03 -6.96
CA ALA A 427 8.64 26.34 -6.45
C ALA A 427 9.36 26.75 -5.16
N LEU A 428 9.86 25.79 -4.36
CA LEU A 428 10.41 26.06 -3.02
C LEU A 428 11.47 27.16 -2.99
N PRO A 429 12.54 27.17 -3.82
CA PRO A 429 13.55 28.23 -3.75
C PRO A 429 12.99 29.61 -4.10
N VAL A 430 12.01 29.66 -5.00
CA VAL A 430 11.32 30.90 -5.37
C VAL A 430 10.50 31.42 -4.19
N LEU A 431 9.73 30.53 -3.55
CA LEU A 431 8.91 30.87 -2.37
C LEU A 431 9.78 31.31 -1.19
N LEU A 432 10.84 30.57 -0.88
CA LEU A 432 11.78 30.95 0.19
C LEU A 432 12.41 32.33 -0.09
N SER A 433 12.85 32.59 -1.33
CA SER A 433 13.37 33.89 -1.74
C SER A 433 12.32 35.00 -1.57
N ALA A 434 11.06 34.73 -1.94
CA ALA A 434 9.95 35.67 -1.80
C ALA A 434 9.58 35.95 -0.34
N LEU A 435 9.65 34.94 0.52
CA LEU A 435 9.37 35.07 1.97
C LEU A 435 10.49 35.83 2.72
N LEU A 436 11.76 35.67 2.32
CA LEU A 436 12.89 36.35 2.94
C LEU A 436 12.96 37.84 2.57
N ASN A 437 12.48 38.24 1.40
CA ASN A 437 12.57 39.65 0.92
C ASN A 437 11.85 40.67 1.84
N PRO A 438 10.59 40.46 2.27
CA PRO A 438 9.90 41.40 3.17
C PRO A 438 10.50 41.41 4.59
N LEU A 439 11.09 40.29 5.03
CA LEU A 439 11.78 40.19 6.32
C LEU A 439 13.05 41.05 6.33
N LEU A 440 13.81 41.09 5.22
CA LEU A 440 14.96 41.96 5.02
C LEU A 440 14.61 43.44 5.21
N GLY A 441 13.52 43.92 4.60
CA GLY A 441 13.05 45.32 4.70
C GLY A 441 12.55 45.73 6.09
N ARG A 442 12.14 44.76 6.94
CA ARG A 442 11.64 45.01 8.30
C ARG A 442 12.71 44.94 9.39
N SER A 443 13.88 44.36 9.12
CA SER A 443 14.96 44.23 10.11
C SER A 443 15.61 45.57 10.40
N ARG A 444 15.63 46.00 11.68
CA ARG A 444 16.27 47.28 12.12
C ARG A 444 17.72 47.11 12.58
N SER A 445 18.20 45.90 12.81
CA SER A 445 19.56 45.64 13.24
C SER A 445 20.48 45.27 12.06
N VAL A 446 21.69 45.76 12.04
CA VAL A 446 22.71 45.46 11.03
C VAL A 446 22.98 43.96 10.96
N LEU A 447 23.12 43.28 12.11
CA LEU A 447 23.30 41.85 12.20
C LEU A 447 22.08 41.07 11.66
N GLY A 448 20.85 41.55 11.91
CA GLY A 448 19.65 40.95 11.41
C GLY A 448 19.49 41.09 9.90
N GLN A 449 19.88 42.24 9.34
CA GLN A 449 19.92 42.43 7.87
C GLN A 449 20.96 41.53 7.23
N TRP A 450 22.15 41.46 7.80
CA TRP A 450 23.18 40.55 7.33
C TRP A 450 22.72 39.09 7.40
N PHE A 451 22.15 38.69 8.53
CA PHE A 451 21.64 37.33 8.75
C PHE A 451 20.63 36.90 7.66
N LEU A 452 19.66 37.74 7.34
CA LEU A 452 18.63 37.45 6.32
C LEU A 452 19.19 37.51 4.91
N ALA A 453 20.13 38.46 4.63
CA ALA A 453 20.82 38.56 3.35
C ALA A 453 21.66 37.32 3.08
N ASP A 454 22.38 36.84 4.11
CA ASP A 454 23.19 35.64 4.04
C ASP A 454 22.35 34.37 3.89
N CYS A 455 21.17 34.25 4.59
CA CYS A 455 20.20 33.20 4.34
C CYS A 455 19.80 33.12 2.87
N ARG A 456 19.55 34.28 2.24
CA ARG A 456 19.21 34.34 0.81
C ARG A 456 20.39 33.94 -0.10
N GLN A 457 21.62 34.31 0.27
CA GLN A 457 22.83 33.93 -0.46
C GLN A 457 23.11 32.42 -0.39
N GLN A 458 22.67 31.72 0.66
CA GLN A 458 22.80 30.28 0.84
C GLN A 458 21.76 29.45 0.06
N LEU A 459 20.63 30.07 -0.33
CA LEU A 459 19.53 29.34 -0.99
C LEU A 459 19.96 28.54 -2.21
N PRO A 460 20.86 29.04 -3.12
CA PRO A 460 21.27 28.26 -4.28
C PRO A 460 21.92 26.93 -3.92
N ALA A 461 22.74 26.96 -2.87
CA ALA A 461 23.51 25.79 -2.45
C ALA A 461 22.68 24.81 -1.58
N LEU A 462 21.77 25.33 -0.78
CA LEU A 462 20.89 24.50 0.06
C LEU A 462 19.60 24.05 -0.62
N SER A 463 19.24 24.68 -1.76
CA SER A 463 17.92 24.48 -2.40
C SER A 463 17.60 23.02 -2.67
N LEU A 464 18.55 22.23 -3.18
CA LEU A 464 18.36 20.82 -3.48
C LEU A 464 18.06 19.98 -2.22
N ALA A 465 18.81 20.24 -1.14
CA ALA A 465 18.57 19.53 0.14
C ALA A 465 17.23 19.93 0.79
N LEU A 466 16.88 21.23 0.70
CA LEU A 466 15.59 21.72 1.19
C LEU A 466 14.42 21.21 0.37
N MET A 467 14.57 21.05 -0.95
CA MET A 467 13.57 20.38 -1.82
C MET A 467 13.40 18.92 -1.41
N ALA A 468 14.48 18.19 -1.18
CA ALA A 468 14.42 16.81 -0.72
C ALA A 468 13.74 16.71 0.66
N LEU A 469 14.03 17.64 1.58
CA LEU A 469 13.38 17.72 2.89
C LEU A 469 11.88 18.04 2.74
N LEU A 470 11.50 18.99 1.89
CA LEU A 470 10.11 19.32 1.59
C LEU A 470 9.33 18.09 1.11
N LEU A 471 9.89 17.38 0.13
CA LEU A 471 9.25 16.20 -0.45
C LEU A 471 9.12 15.07 0.55
N ALA A 472 10.18 14.78 1.31
CA ALA A 472 10.15 13.76 2.33
C ALA A 472 9.11 14.07 3.44
N LEU A 473 9.03 15.33 3.88
CA LEU A 473 8.04 15.78 4.86
C LEU A 473 6.62 15.72 4.29
N ALA A 474 6.39 16.25 3.08
CA ALA A 474 5.09 16.21 2.44
C ALA A 474 4.62 14.77 2.21
N ALA A 475 5.51 13.88 1.78
CA ALA A 475 5.24 12.46 1.61
C ALA A 475 4.85 11.79 2.94
N ASN A 476 5.61 12.05 4.01
CA ASN A 476 5.31 11.53 5.35
C ASN A 476 3.99 12.07 5.92
N ILE A 477 3.70 13.36 5.73
CA ILE A 477 2.44 13.97 6.15
C ILE A 477 1.30 13.36 5.33
N GLY A 478 1.43 13.26 4.00
CA GLY A 478 0.42 12.73 3.10
C GLY A 478 0.08 11.27 3.41
N ALA A 479 1.07 10.39 3.35
CA ALA A 479 0.90 8.96 3.61
C ALA A 479 0.55 8.69 5.09
N GLY A 480 1.13 9.42 6.03
CA GLY A 480 0.83 9.29 7.47
C GLY A 480 -0.60 9.72 7.80
N SER A 481 -1.08 10.84 7.25
CA SER A 481 -2.46 11.32 7.45
C SER A 481 -3.48 10.38 6.81
N MET A 482 -3.21 9.88 5.61
CA MET A 482 -4.04 8.87 4.94
C MET A 482 -4.13 7.60 5.80
N THR A 483 -3.00 7.06 6.26
CA THR A 483 -2.94 5.84 7.09
C THR A 483 -3.68 6.01 8.40
N ALA A 484 -3.45 7.11 9.12
CA ALA A 484 -4.12 7.40 10.39
C ALA A 484 -5.62 7.69 10.20
N GLY A 485 -5.96 8.41 9.12
CA GLY A 485 -7.35 8.70 8.74
C GLY A 485 -8.12 7.41 8.41
N PHE A 486 -7.52 6.51 7.65
CA PHE A 486 -8.09 5.21 7.34
C PHE A 486 -8.28 4.35 8.60
N ARG A 487 -7.25 4.28 9.46
CA ARG A 487 -7.33 3.57 10.74
C ARG A 487 -8.49 4.05 11.61
N GLN A 488 -8.62 5.36 11.77
CA GLN A 488 -9.70 5.92 12.58
C GLN A 488 -11.07 5.72 11.93
N THR A 489 -11.17 5.95 10.62
CA THR A 489 -12.42 5.74 9.87
C THR A 489 -12.86 4.27 9.89
N PHE A 490 -11.92 3.35 9.75
CA PHE A 490 -12.19 1.92 9.84
C PHE A 490 -12.64 1.50 11.24
N ASN A 491 -11.98 1.99 12.29
CA ASN A 491 -12.38 1.72 13.68
C ASN A 491 -13.76 2.27 13.98
N ASP A 492 -14.04 3.52 13.60
CA ASP A 492 -15.36 4.14 13.79
C ASP A 492 -16.45 3.35 13.03
N TRP A 493 -16.16 2.94 11.79
CA TRP A 493 -17.06 2.13 10.98
C TRP A 493 -17.27 0.73 11.57
N LEU A 494 -16.20 0.08 12.06
CA LEU A 494 -16.28 -1.22 12.69
C LEU A 494 -17.14 -1.18 13.97
N GLU A 495 -16.99 -0.13 14.77
CA GLU A 495 -17.84 0.11 15.96
C GLU A 495 -19.31 0.27 15.59
N GLN A 496 -19.59 0.97 14.51
CA GLN A 496 -20.95 1.17 14.02
C GLN A 496 -21.55 -0.11 13.45
N ARG A 497 -20.78 -0.87 12.68
CA ARG A 497 -21.23 -2.11 12.01
C ARG A 497 -21.33 -3.29 12.96
N LEU A 498 -20.40 -3.41 13.89
CA LEU A 498 -20.37 -4.47 14.90
C LEU A 498 -21.01 -4.00 16.20
N SER A 499 -22.16 -3.38 16.14
CA SER A 499 -22.83 -2.86 17.32
C SER A 499 -23.73 -3.89 18.04
N ALA A 500 -23.99 -5.08 17.44
CA ALA A 500 -24.58 -6.22 18.13
C ALA A 500 -23.51 -7.02 18.88
N GLU A 501 -23.78 -7.46 20.09
CA GLU A 501 -22.81 -8.15 20.93
C GLU A 501 -22.48 -9.56 20.44
N LEU A 502 -23.45 -10.24 19.78
CA LEU A 502 -23.30 -11.61 19.30
C LEU A 502 -23.90 -11.78 17.91
N TYR A 503 -23.16 -12.45 17.02
CA TYR A 503 -23.60 -12.81 15.68
C TYR A 503 -23.65 -14.33 15.55
N ILE A 504 -24.79 -14.88 15.11
CA ILE A 504 -25.02 -16.33 14.97
C ILE A 504 -25.38 -16.65 13.53
N ASN A 505 -24.66 -17.59 12.93
CA ASN A 505 -24.94 -18.11 11.59
C ASN A 505 -25.53 -19.53 11.71
N PRO A 506 -26.81 -19.76 11.41
CA PRO A 506 -27.42 -21.10 11.44
C PRO A 506 -26.77 -22.03 10.41
N ALA A 507 -26.77 -23.33 10.68
CA ALA A 507 -26.14 -24.31 9.79
C ALA A 507 -27.00 -24.58 8.53
N ASN A 508 -28.34 -24.52 8.68
CA ASN A 508 -29.28 -24.80 7.59
C ASN A 508 -30.60 -24.02 7.78
N PRO A 509 -31.47 -23.95 6.74
CA PRO A 509 -32.73 -23.21 6.78
C PRO A 509 -33.74 -23.70 7.84
N ALA A 510 -33.75 -25.00 8.16
CA ALA A 510 -34.64 -25.56 9.19
C ALA A 510 -34.19 -25.08 10.58
N GLN A 511 -32.89 -25.15 10.87
CA GLN A 511 -32.31 -24.66 12.11
C GLN A 511 -32.48 -23.14 12.26
N ALA A 512 -32.41 -22.36 11.16
CA ALA A 512 -32.65 -20.93 11.19
C ALA A 512 -34.04 -20.57 11.70
N ARG A 513 -35.09 -21.30 11.27
CA ARG A 513 -36.48 -21.09 11.71
C ARG A 513 -36.66 -21.44 13.18
N GLU A 514 -36.12 -22.59 13.60
CA GLU A 514 -36.20 -23.03 15.00
C GLU A 514 -35.43 -22.07 15.92
N MET A 515 -34.22 -21.68 15.53
CA MET A 515 -33.35 -20.76 16.27
C MET A 515 -34.01 -19.39 16.43
N HIS A 516 -34.62 -18.84 15.38
CA HIS A 516 -35.35 -17.57 15.45
C HIS A 516 -36.44 -17.57 16.53
N ASN A 517 -37.24 -18.64 16.56
CA ASN A 517 -38.32 -18.78 17.54
C ASN A 517 -37.79 -18.97 18.96
N TRP A 518 -36.69 -19.74 19.12
CA TRP A 518 -36.06 -19.97 20.41
C TRP A 518 -35.38 -18.71 20.96
N LEU A 519 -34.67 -17.96 20.12
CA LEU A 519 -33.99 -16.72 20.53
C LEU A 519 -34.95 -15.64 21.02
N LYS A 520 -36.14 -15.53 20.40
CA LYS A 520 -37.17 -14.58 20.85
C LYS A 520 -37.73 -14.89 22.25
N GLN A 521 -37.61 -16.13 22.72
CA GLN A 521 -38.08 -16.56 24.01
C GLN A 521 -37.04 -16.43 25.13
N GLN A 522 -35.79 -16.06 24.77
CA GLN A 522 -34.73 -15.92 25.77
C GLN A 522 -34.86 -14.62 26.55
N PRO A 523 -34.99 -14.67 27.89
CA PRO A 523 -35.22 -13.47 28.71
C PRO A 523 -34.05 -12.48 28.71
N ASN A 524 -32.87 -12.97 28.41
CA ASN A 524 -31.64 -12.19 28.48
C ASN A 524 -31.27 -11.51 27.13
N VAL A 525 -32.06 -11.74 26.08
CA VAL A 525 -31.85 -11.17 24.75
C VAL A 525 -32.75 -9.94 24.59
N THR A 526 -32.14 -8.77 24.49
CA THR A 526 -32.87 -7.50 24.38
C THR A 526 -33.48 -7.30 22.98
N ALA A 527 -32.77 -7.73 21.94
CA ALA A 527 -33.28 -7.70 20.55
C ALA A 527 -32.67 -8.83 19.72
N VAL A 528 -33.51 -9.41 18.86
CA VAL A 528 -33.13 -10.40 17.84
C VAL A 528 -33.34 -9.74 16.48
N LEU A 529 -32.25 -9.48 15.75
CA LEU A 529 -32.26 -8.82 14.45
C LEU A 529 -31.83 -9.83 13.38
N PRO A 530 -32.78 -10.58 12.79
CA PRO A 530 -32.50 -11.49 11.70
C PRO A 530 -32.11 -10.70 10.46
N ASN A 531 -31.20 -11.26 9.70
CA ASN A 531 -30.71 -10.70 8.45
C ASN A 531 -30.87 -11.73 7.32
N TRP A 532 -31.37 -11.30 6.19
CA TRP A 532 -31.50 -12.09 4.98
C TRP A 532 -30.55 -11.52 3.94
N GLN A 533 -29.95 -12.39 3.15
CA GLN A 533 -29.01 -11.98 2.11
C GLN A 533 -29.26 -12.79 0.83
N VAL A 534 -29.24 -12.10 -0.30
CA VAL A 534 -29.23 -12.71 -1.62
C VAL A 534 -28.21 -11.99 -2.49
N SER A 535 -27.45 -12.73 -3.29
CA SER A 535 -26.50 -12.19 -4.25
C SER A 535 -27.19 -11.99 -5.61
N VAL A 536 -26.99 -10.82 -6.21
CA VAL A 536 -27.53 -10.45 -7.53
C VAL A 536 -26.43 -9.82 -8.39
N THR A 537 -26.62 -9.79 -9.70
CA THR A 537 -25.74 -9.08 -10.62
C THR A 537 -26.44 -7.84 -11.13
N LEU A 538 -25.90 -6.66 -10.85
CA LEU A 538 -26.43 -5.36 -11.27
C LEU A 538 -25.56 -4.77 -12.35
N GLN A 539 -26.06 -4.67 -13.57
CA GLN A 539 -25.31 -4.14 -14.75
C GLN A 539 -23.91 -4.77 -14.89
N GLY A 540 -23.83 -6.10 -14.70
CA GLY A 540 -22.57 -6.85 -14.75
C GLY A 540 -21.69 -6.74 -13.50
N TRP A 541 -22.17 -6.10 -12.42
CA TRP A 541 -21.46 -6.00 -11.14
C TRP A 541 -22.12 -6.86 -10.06
N PRO A 542 -21.36 -7.71 -9.35
CA PRO A 542 -21.89 -8.50 -8.25
C PRO A 542 -22.29 -7.60 -7.08
N ALA A 543 -23.48 -7.83 -6.56
CA ALA A 543 -24.02 -7.10 -5.42
C ALA A 543 -24.78 -8.03 -4.47
N ASP A 544 -24.68 -7.75 -3.17
CA ASP A 544 -25.42 -8.46 -2.14
C ASP A 544 -26.56 -7.57 -1.63
N VAL A 545 -27.78 -8.09 -1.69
CA VAL A 545 -29.00 -7.44 -1.19
C VAL A 545 -29.30 -7.97 0.19
N TYR A 546 -29.35 -7.08 1.17
CA TYR A 546 -29.61 -7.40 2.57
C TYR A 546 -31.00 -6.92 2.98
N GLY A 547 -31.83 -7.87 3.45
CA GLY A 547 -33.12 -7.58 4.07
C GLY A 547 -32.95 -7.36 5.57
N ILE A 548 -33.36 -6.20 6.04
CA ILE A 548 -33.33 -5.84 7.46
C ILE A 548 -34.73 -5.52 7.99
N ILE A 549 -34.96 -5.78 9.29
CA ILE A 549 -36.15 -5.31 9.98
C ILE A 549 -35.93 -3.86 10.39
N ASP A 550 -37.00 -3.03 10.28
CA ASP A 550 -36.92 -1.65 10.79
C ASP A 550 -36.79 -1.67 12.32
N HIS A 551 -35.62 -1.20 12.76
CA HIS A 551 -35.32 -1.10 14.18
C HIS A 551 -34.49 0.15 14.46
N SER A 552 -34.69 0.75 15.64
CA SER A 552 -33.95 1.96 16.08
C SER A 552 -32.44 1.79 16.05
N TYR A 553 -31.99 0.56 16.25
CA TYR A 553 -30.60 0.15 16.16
C TYR A 553 -29.93 0.54 14.83
N TYR A 554 -30.55 0.22 13.68
CA TYR A 554 -29.97 0.57 12.37
C TYR A 554 -29.95 2.08 12.15
N ARG A 555 -30.98 2.79 12.60
CA ARG A 555 -31.08 4.25 12.49
C ARG A 555 -29.98 4.98 13.26
N GLN A 556 -29.56 4.44 14.40
CA GLN A 556 -28.54 5.03 15.28
C GLN A 556 -27.11 4.70 14.86
N HIS A 557 -26.87 3.50 14.29
CA HIS A 557 -25.54 2.98 14.05
C HIS A 557 -25.10 2.96 12.58
N TRP A 558 -25.98 3.32 11.64
CA TRP A 558 -25.68 3.35 10.21
C TRP A 558 -25.84 4.77 9.65
N PRO A 559 -24.82 5.62 9.77
CA PRO A 559 -24.88 6.98 9.23
C PRO A 559 -24.91 6.95 7.70
N LEU A 560 -25.79 7.80 7.14
CA LEU A 560 -25.87 7.98 5.71
C LEU A 560 -24.91 9.08 5.27
N LEU A 561 -24.24 8.87 4.13
CA LEU A 561 -23.39 9.86 3.48
C LEU A 561 -24.19 10.87 2.68
N ASP A 562 -25.28 10.37 2.06
CA ASP A 562 -26.21 11.19 1.26
C ASP A 562 -27.60 10.58 1.34
N SER A 563 -28.65 11.41 1.24
CA SER A 563 -30.04 10.93 1.34
C SER A 563 -31.06 11.79 0.60
N SER A 564 -32.15 11.19 0.15
CA SER A 564 -33.28 11.89 -0.46
C SER A 564 -34.39 12.15 0.58
N GLY A 565 -34.50 13.41 1.05
CA GLY A 565 -35.58 13.85 1.94
C GLY A 565 -35.30 13.66 3.44
N SER A 566 -36.29 13.96 4.30
CA SER A 566 -36.11 14.16 5.75
C SER A 566 -36.08 12.87 6.58
N HIS A 567 -36.64 11.75 6.11
CA HIS A 567 -36.72 10.49 6.88
C HIS A 567 -36.39 9.26 6.02
N PRO A 568 -35.13 9.07 5.59
CA PRO A 568 -34.76 8.00 4.66
C PRO A 568 -35.02 6.60 5.23
N TRP A 569 -34.79 6.37 6.52
CA TRP A 569 -35.05 5.11 7.20
C TRP A 569 -36.53 4.75 7.28
N GLY A 570 -37.40 5.75 7.52
CA GLY A 570 -38.84 5.57 7.50
C GLY A 570 -39.33 5.13 6.11
N LYS A 571 -38.83 5.77 5.05
CA LYS A 571 -39.13 5.41 3.67
C LYS A 571 -38.63 4.03 3.29
N LEU A 572 -37.48 3.61 3.79
CA LEU A 572 -36.96 2.24 3.59
C LEU A 572 -37.93 1.19 4.14
N ALA A 573 -38.59 1.49 5.26
CA ALA A 573 -39.52 0.58 5.91
C ALA A 573 -40.89 0.51 5.22
N THR A 574 -41.42 1.63 4.70
CA THR A 574 -42.79 1.74 4.20
C THR A 574 -42.91 1.76 2.68
N ASP A 575 -41.91 2.33 1.98
CA ASP A 575 -41.98 2.57 0.55
C ASP A 575 -41.15 1.53 -0.23
N ASP A 576 -41.37 1.46 -1.56
CA ASP A 576 -40.49 0.71 -2.47
C ASP A 576 -39.14 1.44 -2.59
N ALA A 577 -38.28 1.23 -1.58
CA ALA A 577 -37.07 1.96 -1.38
C ALA A 577 -35.84 1.06 -1.13
N VAL A 578 -34.67 1.58 -1.52
CA VAL A 578 -33.38 0.90 -1.33
C VAL A 578 -32.33 1.89 -0.87
N MET A 579 -31.39 1.45 -0.05
CA MET A 579 -30.16 2.17 0.26
C MET A 579 -28.96 1.46 -0.36
N LEU A 580 -28.00 2.22 -0.88
CA LEU A 580 -26.84 1.70 -1.59
C LEU A 580 -25.55 1.98 -0.83
N SER A 581 -24.56 1.10 -0.96
CA SER A 581 -23.18 1.44 -0.61
C SER A 581 -22.62 2.52 -1.54
N GLU A 582 -21.78 3.41 -1.02
CA GLU A 582 -21.12 4.48 -1.79
C GLU A 582 -20.43 3.95 -3.05
N GLN A 583 -19.75 2.85 -2.91
CA GLN A 583 -19.04 2.16 -3.98
C GLN A 583 -19.94 1.76 -5.14
N LEU A 584 -21.10 1.13 -4.84
CA LEU A 584 -22.05 0.74 -5.86
C LEU A 584 -22.70 1.98 -6.52
N ALA A 585 -23.08 2.98 -5.72
CA ALA A 585 -23.67 4.21 -6.21
C ALA A 585 -22.73 4.96 -7.17
N ARG A 586 -21.44 5.09 -6.83
CA ARG A 586 -20.45 5.71 -7.71
C ARG A 586 -20.22 4.93 -9.00
N ARG A 587 -20.11 3.60 -8.89
CA ARG A 587 -19.86 2.74 -10.05
C ARG A 587 -20.99 2.77 -11.06
N LEU A 588 -22.23 2.70 -10.58
CA LEU A 588 -23.43 2.79 -11.42
C LEU A 588 -23.84 4.25 -11.73
N LYS A 589 -23.10 5.24 -11.20
CA LYS A 589 -23.36 6.68 -11.33
C LYS A 589 -24.77 7.08 -10.86
N LEU A 590 -25.26 6.43 -9.79
CA LEU A 590 -26.60 6.63 -9.23
C LEU A 590 -26.57 7.62 -8.05
N ARG A 591 -27.68 8.37 -7.90
CA ARG A 591 -27.87 9.35 -6.84
C ARG A 591 -29.15 9.08 -6.05
N PRO A 592 -29.25 9.55 -4.78
CA PRO A 592 -30.49 9.49 -4.04
C PRO A 592 -31.65 10.17 -4.80
N GLY A 593 -32.78 9.48 -4.86
CA GLY A 593 -33.95 9.91 -5.62
C GLY A 593 -34.15 9.20 -6.96
N GLU A 594 -33.14 8.59 -7.52
CA GLU A 594 -33.20 7.78 -8.74
C GLU A 594 -33.71 6.37 -8.48
N HIS A 595 -34.02 5.62 -9.52
CA HIS A 595 -34.50 4.25 -9.46
C HIS A 595 -33.37 3.26 -9.84
N LEU A 596 -33.33 2.11 -9.17
CA LEU A 596 -32.40 1.03 -9.46
C LEU A 596 -33.18 -0.24 -9.87
N ASN A 597 -32.85 -0.80 -11.03
CA ASN A 597 -33.44 -2.05 -11.50
C ASN A 597 -32.72 -3.27 -10.86
N ILE A 598 -33.45 -4.01 -10.05
CA ILE A 598 -32.94 -5.21 -9.35
C ILE A 598 -33.61 -6.44 -9.97
N PRO A 599 -32.85 -7.40 -10.53
CA PRO A 599 -33.41 -8.65 -11.01
C PRO A 599 -33.91 -9.51 -9.84
N THR A 600 -35.15 -9.96 -9.92
CA THR A 600 -35.76 -10.90 -8.97
C THR A 600 -36.28 -12.14 -9.71
N PRO A 601 -36.51 -13.28 -9.04
CA PRO A 601 -37.13 -14.45 -9.66
C PRO A 601 -38.50 -14.18 -10.33
N ASN A 602 -39.20 -13.17 -9.84
CA ASN A 602 -40.52 -12.80 -10.32
C ASN A 602 -40.53 -11.66 -11.36
N GLY A 603 -39.35 -11.27 -11.85
CA GLY A 603 -39.16 -10.15 -12.80
C GLY A 603 -38.28 -9.04 -12.26
N THR A 604 -38.24 -7.88 -12.90
CA THR A 604 -37.40 -6.75 -12.48
C THR A 604 -38.17 -5.87 -11.49
N TRP A 605 -37.56 -5.64 -10.32
CA TRP A 605 -38.05 -4.69 -9.32
C TRP A 605 -37.26 -3.39 -9.40
N SER A 606 -37.95 -2.23 -9.35
CA SER A 606 -37.34 -0.92 -9.58
C SER A 606 -37.56 0.04 -8.39
N PRO A 607 -36.96 -0.19 -7.23
CA PRO A 607 -37.10 0.67 -6.06
C PRO A 607 -36.40 2.01 -6.21
N ARG A 608 -36.87 3.02 -5.44
CA ARG A 608 -36.23 4.32 -5.36
C ARG A 608 -35.09 4.32 -4.37
N ILE A 609 -33.97 4.93 -4.75
CA ILE A 609 -32.78 5.12 -3.88
C ILE A 609 -33.09 6.22 -2.86
N VAL A 610 -33.10 5.87 -1.56
CA VAL A 610 -33.40 6.81 -0.47
C VAL A 610 -32.17 7.22 0.33
N GLY A 611 -31.06 6.49 0.21
CA GLY A 611 -29.84 6.84 0.92
C GLY A 611 -28.61 6.10 0.38
N ILE A 612 -27.45 6.70 0.63
CA ILE A 612 -26.13 6.15 0.35
C ILE A 612 -25.37 6.10 1.66
N TYR A 613 -24.73 4.97 1.96
CA TYR A 613 -23.95 4.74 3.18
C TYR A 613 -22.54 4.23 2.87
N ALA A 614 -21.62 4.43 3.81
CA ALA A 614 -20.26 3.93 3.70
C ALA A 614 -20.20 2.41 3.95
N ASP A 615 -19.48 1.68 3.09
CA ASP A 615 -19.22 0.24 3.23
C ASP A 615 -17.75 -0.05 2.90
N TYR A 616 -16.86 0.25 3.85
CA TYR A 616 -15.41 0.14 3.65
C TYR A 616 -14.96 -1.32 3.60
N GLY A 617 -14.10 -1.64 2.64
CA GLY A 617 -13.50 -2.97 2.51
C GLY A 617 -14.39 -4.04 1.86
N ASN A 618 -15.62 -3.72 1.45
CA ASN A 618 -16.47 -4.64 0.69
C ASN A 618 -16.20 -4.48 -0.82
N PRO A 619 -15.78 -5.54 -1.54
CA PRO A 619 -15.52 -5.45 -2.98
C PRO A 619 -16.78 -5.51 -3.82
N LYS A 620 -17.86 -6.05 -3.26
CA LYS A 620 -19.17 -6.19 -3.92
C LYS A 620 -20.02 -4.95 -3.68
N GLY A 621 -20.99 -4.72 -4.56
CA GLY A 621 -22.07 -3.81 -4.26
C GLY A 621 -22.87 -4.30 -3.04
N HIS A 622 -23.31 -3.38 -2.20
CA HIS A 622 -24.12 -3.70 -1.03
C HIS A 622 -25.40 -2.87 -1.04
N LEU A 623 -26.53 -3.52 -0.87
CA LEU A 623 -27.83 -2.90 -0.86
C LEU A 623 -28.57 -3.25 0.43
N LEU A 624 -29.25 -2.28 1.02
CA LEU A 624 -30.17 -2.48 2.16
C LEU A 624 -31.59 -2.23 1.69
N ILE A 625 -32.47 -3.17 2.01
CA ILE A 625 -33.92 -3.08 1.77
C ILE A 625 -34.68 -3.57 2.99
N SER A 626 -35.97 -3.26 3.07
CA SER A 626 -36.85 -3.85 4.07
C SER A 626 -36.94 -5.36 3.86
N SER A 627 -36.93 -6.14 4.96
CA SER A 627 -37.10 -7.60 4.90
C SER A 627 -38.41 -8.01 4.27
N GLU A 628 -39.46 -7.20 4.40
CA GLU A 628 -40.77 -7.46 3.79
C GLU A 628 -40.72 -7.40 2.26
N HIS A 629 -40.02 -6.38 1.72
CA HIS A 629 -39.79 -6.22 0.27
C HIS A 629 -38.88 -7.30 -0.28
N LEU A 630 -37.81 -7.66 0.46
CA LEU A 630 -36.94 -8.78 0.06
C LEU A 630 -37.71 -10.08 -0.06
N LEU A 631 -38.52 -10.42 0.95
CA LEU A 631 -39.27 -11.67 0.98
C LEU A 631 -40.42 -11.72 -0.04
N ARG A 632 -40.92 -10.56 -0.53
CA ARG A 632 -41.84 -10.53 -1.69
C ARG A 632 -41.15 -10.97 -2.98
N GLY A 633 -39.89 -10.52 -3.20
CA GLY A 633 -39.11 -10.91 -4.36
C GLY A 633 -38.53 -12.33 -4.27
N TRP A 634 -38.18 -12.78 -3.06
CA TRP A 634 -37.57 -14.08 -2.78
C TRP A 634 -38.26 -14.78 -1.60
N PRO A 635 -39.49 -15.38 -1.79
CA PRO A 635 -40.27 -15.96 -0.69
C PRO A 635 -39.64 -17.15 0.04
N GLN A 636 -38.66 -17.81 -0.61
CA GLN A 636 -38.00 -19.02 -0.06
C GLN A 636 -36.84 -18.70 0.88
N LEU A 637 -36.44 -17.42 0.99
CA LEU A 637 -35.30 -17.06 1.81
C LEU A 637 -35.54 -17.27 3.30
N THR A 638 -34.55 -17.81 3.96
CA THR A 638 -34.47 -17.90 5.43
C THR A 638 -33.40 -17.01 5.95
N PRO A 639 -33.49 -16.53 7.20
CA PRO A 639 -32.41 -15.74 7.79
C PRO A 639 -31.11 -16.52 7.79
N ASN A 640 -30.05 -15.93 7.26
CA ASN A 640 -28.70 -16.50 7.22
C ASN A 640 -27.82 -16.01 8.38
N ARG A 641 -28.26 -14.98 9.09
CA ARG A 641 -27.57 -14.46 10.27
C ARG A 641 -28.57 -13.88 11.27
N PHE A 642 -28.26 -14.03 12.56
CA PHE A 642 -28.94 -13.35 13.65
C PHE A 642 -27.97 -12.43 14.36
N ASN A 643 -28.30 -11.15 14.44
CA ASN A 643 -27.56 -10.17 15.23
C ASN A 643 -28.30 -10.00 16.56
N LEU A 644 -27.66 -10.29 17.69
CA LEU A 644 -28.28 -10.28 19.01
C LEU A 644 -27.78 -9.12 19.84
N ARG A 645 -28.71 -8.43 20.47
CA ARG A 645 -28.43 -7.48 21.56
C ARG A 645 -28.63 -8.21 22.89
N ILE A 646 -27.56 -8.31 23.67
CA ILE A 646 -27.52 -9.01 24.94
C ILE A 646 -26.53 -8.33 25.90
N ASP A 647 -26.78 -8.38 27.19
CA ASP A 647 -25.79 -7.94 28.16
C ASP A 647 -24.50 -8.81 28.03
N PRO A 648 -23.31 -8.18 27.86
CA PRO A 648 -22.04 -8.90 27.76
C PRO A 648 -21.81 -9.94 28.87
N ALA A 649 -22.29 -9.68 30.08
CA ALA A 649 -22.21 -10.62 31.20
C ALA A 649 -22.99 -11.91 30.99
N GLN A 650 -24.00 -11.89 30.12
CA GLN A 650 -24.89 -13.04 29.86
C GLN A 650 -24.46 -13.86 28.62
N ILE A 651 -23.46 -13.39 27.85
CA ILE A 651 -22.96 -14.07 26.65
C ILE A 651 -22.54 -15.52 26.95
N PRO A 652 -21.72 -15.82 27.99
CA PRO A 652 -21.27 -17.19 28.23
C PRO A 652 -22.43 -18.16 28.49
N ALA A 653 -23.48 -17.72 29.22
CA ALA A 653 -24.65 -18.54 29.50
C ALA A 653 -25.44 -18.84 28.23
N LEU A 654 -25.62 -17.83 27.35
CA LEU A 654 -26.31 -18.03 26.06
C LEU A 654 -25.50 -18.91 25.12
N LEU A 655 -24.17 -18.80 25.09
CA LEU A 655 -23.30 -19.65 24.29
C LEU A 655 -23.43 -21.12 24.66
N ASN A 656 -23.39 -21.43 25.96
CA ASN A 656 -23.56 -22.79 26.45
C ASN A 656 -24.96 -23.37 26.07
N ALA A 657 -26.00 -22.54 26.17
CA ALA A 657 -27.36 -22.95 25.80
C ALA A 657 -27.50 -23.19 24.27
N LEU A 658 -26.87 -22.37 23.44
CA LEU A 658 -26.83 -22.52 21.98
C LEU A 658 -26.07 -23.77 21.55
N GLN A 659 -24.91 -24.03 22.16
CA GLN A 659 -24.14 -25.25 21.89
C GLN A 659 -24.88 -26.50 22.31
N ALA A 660 -25.47 -26.51 23.49
CA ALA A 660 -26.26 -27.67 24.00
C ALA A 660 -27.47 -27.98 23.13
N ARG A 661 -28.17 -26.95 22.61
CA ARG A 661 -29.42 -27.16 21.85
C ARG A 661 -29.20 -27.36 20.35
N PHE A 662 -28.31 -26.60 19.74
CA PHE A 662 -28.17 -26.55 18.28
C PHE A 662 -26.87 -27.18 17.79
N ALA A 663 -25.95 -27.63 18.65
CA ALA A 663 -24.65 -28.21 18.33
C ALA A 663 -23.86 -27.33 17.31
N LEU A 664 -23.88 -26.01 17.56
CA LEU A 664 -23.20 -25.05 16.67
C LEU A 664 -21.69 -25.09 16.91
N ASP A 665 -20.95 -25.13 15.82
CA ASP A 665 -19.51 -24.94 15.85
C ASP A 665 -19.16 -23.53 16.29
N ASP A 666 -18.04 -23.34 16.99
CA ASP A 666 -17.51 -22.05 17.44
C ASP A 666 -17.31 -21.05 16.29
N ASN A 667 -17.15 -21.54 15.05
CA ASN A 667 -17.02 -20.72 13.84
C ASN A 667 -18.32 -20.05 13.40
N ARG A 668 -19.46 -20.55 13.87
CA ARG A 668 -20.81 -20.04 13.52
C ARG A 668 -21.29 -18.99 14.50
N ILE A 669 -20.57 -18.81 15.59
CA ILE A 669 -20.87 -17.84 16.62
C ILE A 669 -19.70 -16.85 16.69
N VAL A 670 -20.00 -15.59 16.48
CA VAL A 670 -19.00 -14.52 16.46
C VAL A 670 -19.31 -13.52 17.57
N ASP A 671 -18.43 -13.46 18.57
CA ASP A 671 -18.45 -12.44 19.59
C ASP A 671 -17.84 -11.14 19.04
N GLN A 672 -18.53 -10.02 19.24
CA GLN A 672 -18.13 -8.69 18.81
C GLN A 672 -16.73 -8.32 19.34
N ALA A 673 -16.50 -8.50 20.64
CA ALA A 673 -15.24 -8.08 21.28
C ALA A 673 -14.04 -8.83 20.69
N ARG A 674 -14.19 -10.14 20.47
CA ARG A 674 -13.17 -11.00 19.86
C ARG A 674 -12.91 -10.61 18.41
N LEU A 675 -13.96 -10.38 17.62
CA LEU A 675 -13.84 -9.99 16.22
C LEU A 675 -13.18 -8.59 16.08
N LYS A 676 -13.60 -7.62 16.91
CA LYS A 676 -13.04 -6.28 16.94
C LYS A 676 -11.57 -6.30 17.31
N GLY A 677 -11.19 -7.01 18.38
CA GLY A 677 -9.79 -7.13 18.80
C GLY A 677 -8.90 -7.73 17.70
N TRP A 678 -9.35 -8.81 17.08
CA TRP A 678 -8.65 -9.44 15.97
C TRP A 678 -8.52 -8.51 14.76
N SER A 679 -9.62 -7.85 14.36
CA SER A 679 -9.61 -6.93 13.20
C SER A 679 -8.65 -5.76 13.42
N VAL A 680 -8.66 -5.15 14.60
CA VAL A 680 -7.75 -4.05 14.95
C VAL A 680 -6.28 -4.52 14.92
N GLN A 681 -5.98 -5.69 15.49
CA GLN A 681 -4.63 -6.23 15.52
C GLN A 681 -4.08 -6.51 14.10
N VAL A 682 -4.90 -7.13 13.25
CA VAL A 682 -4.54 -7.37 11.85
C VAL A 682 -4.29 -6.06 11.12
N PHE A 683 -5.16 -5.10 11.35
CA PHE A 683 -5.07 -3.78 10.73
C PHE A 683 -3.81 -3.02 11.17
N GLU A 684 -3.45 -3.04 12.45
CA GLU A 684 -2.24 -2.39 12.96
C GLU A 684 -0.96 -2.92 12.33
N ARG A 685 -0.87 -4.22 12.11
CA ARG A 685 0.28 -4.85 11.44
C ARG A 685 0.44 -4.38 10.00
N THR A 686 -0.67 -4.12 9.30
CA THR A 686 -0.63 -3.64 7.90
C THR A 686 0.12 -2.31 7.77
N PHE A 687 -0.02 -1.43 8.75
CA PHE A 687 0.58 -0.09 8.69
C PHE A 687 1.98 0.00 9.31
N ALA A 688 2.45 -1.05 9.98
CA ALA A 688 3.82 -1.10 10.50
C ALA A 688 4.87 -0.94 9.39
N ALA A 689 4.67 -1.62 8.25
CA ALA A 689 5.54 -1.50 7.09
C ALA A 689 5.55 -0.07 6.52
N THR A 690 4.38 0.56 6.39
CA THR A 690 4.26 1.96 5.92
C THR A 690 4.96 2.93 6.87
N ALA A 691 4.82 2.74 8.18
CA ALA A 691 5.48 3.57 9.19
C ALA A 691 7.02 3.42 9.12
N ALA A 692 7.52 2.22 8.92
CA ALA A 692 8.96 1.96 8.74
C ALA A 692 9.51 2.64 7.47
N LEU A 693 8.81 2.54 6.35
CA LEU A 693 9.20 3.19 5.09
C LEU A 693 9.17 4.72 5.20
N ASN A 694 8.17 5.28 5.86
CA ASN A 694 8.07 6.72 6.12
C ASN A 694 9.24 7.21 7.00
N SER A 695 9.58 6.47 8.06
CA SER A 695 10.71 6.80 8.93
C SER A 695 12.03 6.76 8.18
N LEU A 696 12.23 5.76 7.31
CA LEU A 696 13.41 5.66 6.45
C LEU A 696 13.49 6.82 5.46
N THR A 697 12.39 7.21 4.83
CA THR A 697 12.34 8.35 3.90
C THR A 697 12.77 9.66 4.58
N LEU A 698 12.29 9.90 5.81
CA LEU A 698 12.69 11.07 6.60
C LEU A 698 14.18 11.02 7.00
N ALA A 699 14.66 9.86 7.43
CA ALA A 699 16.08 9.67 7.76
C ALA A 699 16.98 9.94 6.55
N VAL A 700 16.60 9.46 5.36
CA VAL A 700 17.34 9.70 4.11
C VAL A 700 17.35 11.18 3.74
N ALA A 701 16.25 11.91 3.91
CA ALA A 701 16.20 13.35 3.71
C ALA A 701 17.10 14.11 4.72
N GLY A 702 17.14 13.66 5.98
CA GLY A 702 18.06 14.18 6.99
C GLY A 702 19.52 13.99 6.63
N VAL A 703 19.87 12.80 6.11
CA VAL A 703 21.22 12.52 5.58
C VAL A 703 21.55 13.42 4.40
N ALA A 704 20.63 13.65 3.46
CA ALA A 704 20.84 14.56 2.32
C ALA A 704 21.13 16.00 2.79
N LEU A 705 20.39 16.46 3.81
CA LEU A 705 20.63 17.77 4.43
C LEU A 705 22.01 17.83 5.12
N PHE A 706 22.36 16.80 5.88
CA PHE A 706 23.67 16.67 6.52
C PHE A 706 24.82 16.77 5.51
N ILE A 707 24.72 16.01 4.43
CA ILE A 707 25.67 16.02 3.32
C ILE A 707 25.83 17.43 2.73
N SER A 708 24.71 18.12 2.48
CA SER A 708 24.70 19.47 1.94
C SER A 708 25.40 20.48 2.87
N LEU A 709 25.09 20.45 4.15
CA LEU A 709 25.70 21.32 5.16
C LEU A 709 27.19 21.04 5.36
N LEU A 710 27.56 19.76 5.39
CA LEU A 710 28.97 19.35 5.53
C LEU A 710 29.82 19.84 4.36
N THR A 711 29.26 19.75 3.17
CA THR A 711 29.94 20.14 1.94
C THR A 711 30.15 21.65 1.84
N GLN A 712 29.22 22.43 2.38
CA GLN A 712 29.34 23.89 2.41
C GLN A 712 30.21 24.39 3.56
N SER A 713 30.55 23.54 4.53
CA SER A 713 31.29 23.99 5.71
C SER A 713 32.62 24.71 5.43
N GLN A 714 33.37 24.28 4.41
CA GLN A 714 34.65 24.89 4.02
C GLN A 714 34.47 26.25 3.37
N SER A 715 33.56 26.40 2.42
CA SER A 715 33.27 27.69 1.77
C SER A 715 32.62 28.70 2.73
N ARG A 716 31.95 28.21 3.79
CA ARG A 716 31.38 29.08 4.84
C ARG A 716 32.41 29.69 5.74
N LEU A 717 33.52 29.01 5.98
CA LEU A 717 34.61 29.54 6.81
C LEU A 717 35.17 30.83 6.23
N SER A 718 35.41 30.91 4.91
CA SER A 718 35.87 32.13 4.24
C SER A 718 34.84 33.27 4.31
N GLN A 719 33.53 32.97 4.18
CA GLN A 719 32.46 33.97 4.26
C GLN A 719 32.26 34.54 5.67
N LEU A 720 32.57 33.79 6.72
CA LEU A 720 32.43 34.19 8.11
C LEU A 720 33.68 34.91 8.65
N ALA A 721 34.82 34.80 8.00
CA ALA A 721 36.05 35.41 8.41
C ALA A 721 35.98 36.96 8.58
N PRO A 722 35.33 37.75 7.69
CA PRO A 722 35.17 39.19 7.86
C PRO A 722 34.37 39.58 9.11
N LEU A 723 33.29 38.84 9.45
CA LEU A 723 32.52 39.12 10.64
C LEU A 723 33.31 38.90 11.91
N TRP A 724 34.14 37.88 11.88
CA TRP A 724 35.01 37.61 13.02
C TRP A 724 36.11 38.69 13.18
N ALA A 725 36.65 39.17 12.07
CA ALA A 725 37.58 40.30 12.07
C ALA A 725 36.96 41.61 12.64
N LEU A 726 35.64 41.77 12.45
CA LEU A 726 34.84 42.85 13.01
C LEU A 726 34.43 42.65 14.50
N GLY A 727 34.90 41.57 15.15
CA GLY A 727 34.71 41.36 16.59
C GLY A 727 33.55 40.46 16.98
N VAL A 728 32.88 39.80 16.03
CA VAL A 728 31.82 38.81 16.35
C VAL A 728 32.44 37.57 16.97
N THR A 729 32.00 37.16 18.15
CA THR A 729 32.56 36.02 18.85
C THR A 729 32.23 34.68 18.21
N ARG A 730 33.08 33.65 18.43
CA ARG A 730 32.84 32.30 17.89
C ARG A 730 31.46 31.76 18.26
N LYS A 731 30.99 31.96 19.48
CA LYS A 731 29.67 31.54 19.93
C LYS A 731 28.55 32.21 19.14
N GLN A 732 28.68 33.51 18.85
CA GLN A 732 27.74 34.27 18.04
C GLN A 732 27.73 33.78 16.60
N LEU A 733 28.87 33.50 15.99
CA LEU A 733 28.97 32.94 14.63
C LEU A 733 28.31 31.55 14.54
N MET A 734 28.54 30.71 15.55
CA MET A 734 27.88 29.41 15.61
C MET A 734 26.33 29.54 15.72
N LEU A 735 25.84 30.43 16.60
CA LEU A 735 24.41 30.70 16.76
C LEU A 735 23.79 31.28 15.50
N LEU A 736 24.50 32.19 14.81
CA LEU A 736 24.06 32.77 13.55
C LEU A 736 23.95 31.70 12.47
N ASN A 737 24.95 30.84 12.31
CA ASN A 737 24.93 29.77 11.30
C ASN A 737 23.86 28.72 11.59
N LEU A 738 23.71 28.32 12.86
CA LEU A 738 22.65 27.42 13.28
C LEU A 738 21.26 28.04 13.03
N GLY A 739 21.08 29.31 13.43
CA GLY A 739 19.84 30.05 13.26
C GLY A 739 19.42 30.18 11.80
N GLN A 740 20.37 30.36 10.87
CA GLN A 740 20.12 30.42 9.43
C GLN A 740 19.61 29.09 8.89
N THR A 741 20.29 27.99 9.24
CA THR A 741 19.85 26.64 8.84
C THR A 741 18.48 26.31 9.42
N TRP A 742 18.26 26.67 10.71
CA TRP A 742 16.99 26.47 11.35
C TRP A 742 15.86 27.30 10.73
N LEU A 743 16.10 28.57 10.41
CA LEU A 743 15.12 29.43 9.77
C LEU A 743 14.68 28.83 8.42
N LEU A 744 15.64 28.40 7.58
CA LEU A 744 15.34 27.78 6.28
C LEU A 744 14.62 26.45 6.45
N ALA A 745 15.00 25.63 7.42
CA ALA A 745 14.31 24.38 7.72
C ALA A 745 12.87 24.63 8.21
N VAL A 746 12.64 25.58 9.13
CA VAL A 746 11.30 25.94 9.62
C VAL A 746 10.43 26.49 8.50
N LEU A 747 10.95 27.38 7.65
CA LEU A 747 10.19 27.86 6.49
C LEU A 747 9.84 26.74 5.51
N THR A 748 10.76 25.83 5.27
CA THR A 748 10.50 24.63 4.42
C THR A 748 9.42 23.75 5.04
N LEU A 749 9.47 23.57 6.36
CA LEU A 749 8.53 22.78 7.14
C LEU A 749 7.11 23.38 7.11
N LEU A 750 7.02 24.72 7.24
CA LEU A 750 5.74 25.44 7.09
C LEU A 750 5.15 25.30 5.69
N LEU A 751 5.99 25.24 4.64
CA LEU A 751 5.53 24.99 3.27
C LEU A 751 5.21 23.50 3.02
N ALA A 752 5.84 22.58 3.76
CA ALA A 752 5.56 21.15 3.67
C ALA A 752 4.18 20.79 4.23
N LEU A 753 3.68 21.51 5.23
CA LEU A 753 2.36 21.26 5.83
C LEU A 753 1.21 21.33 4.81
N PRO A 754 0.97 22.46 4.12
CA PRO A 754 -0.12 22.54 3.14
C PRO A 754 0.09 21.56 1.97
N LEU A 755 1.33 21.34 1.55
CA LEU A 755 1.65 20.37 0.51
C LEU A 755 1.31 18.93 0.95
N GLY A 756 1.69 18.55 2.17
CA GLY A 756 1.40 17.22 2.73
C GLY A 756 -0.10 16.98 2.93
N ILE A 757 -0.84 18.01 3.37
CA ILE A 757 -2.31 17.95 3.50
C ILE A 757 -2.97 17.84 2.10
N ALA A 758 -2.49 18.59 1.11
CA ALA A 758 -2.96 18.49 -0.27
C ALA A 758 -2.67 17.09 -0.86
N LEU A 759 -1.53 16.52 -0.53
CA LEU A 759 -1.17 15.16 -0.93
C LEU A 759 -2.05 14.11 -0.25
N ALA A 760 -2.33 14.24 1.06
CA ALA A 760 -3.28 13.39 1.77
C ALA A 760 -4.66 13.44 1.11
N TRP A 761 -5.15 14.65 0.79
CA TRP A 761 -6.40 14.83 0.08
C TRP A 761 -6.39 14.17 -1.32
N CYS A 762 -5.29 14.28 -2.06
CA CYS A 762 -5.14 13.63 -3.36
C CYS A 762 -5.21 12.09 -3.23
N LEU A 763 -4.55 11.53 -2.23
CA LEU A 763 -4.59 10.09 -1.94
C LEU A 763 -6.00 9.65 -1.54
N ASP A 764 -6.67 10.37 -0.63
CA ASP A 764 -7.97 9.99 -0.06
C ASP A 764 -9.15 10.26 -1.01
N ALA A 765 -9.15 11.40 -1.70
CA ALA A 765 -10.30 11.86 -2.49
C ALA A 765 -10.18 11.59 -4.00
N VAL A 766 -8.96 11.33 -4.52
CA VAL A 766 -8.76 11.05 -5.95
C VAL A 766 -8.30 9.62 -6.15
N ILE A 767 -7.13 9.24 -5.65
CA ILE A 767 -6.55 7.92 -5.90
C ILE A 767 -7.39 6.83 -5.25
N ASN A 768 -7.77 6.99 -3.99
CA ASN A 768 -8.58 6.01 -3.27
C ASN A 768 -9.98 5.82 -3.89
N VAL A 769 -10.60 6.90 -4.36
CA VAL A 769 -11.91 6.83 -5.05
C VAL A 769 -11.80 6.08 -6.38
N GLN A 770 -10.75 6.33 -7.16
CA GLN A 770 -10.54 5.64 -8.42
C GLN A 770 -10.17 4.16 -8.22
N ALA A 771 -9.44 3.85 -7.15
CA ALA A 771 -9.00 2.49 -6.84
C ALA A 771 -10.11 1.65 -6.19
N PHE A 772 -10.83 2.20 -5.20
CA PHE A 772 -11.76 1.44 -4.34
C PHE A 772 -13.23 1.83 -4.51
N GLY A 773 -13.52 2.94 -5.15
CA GLY A 773 -14.88 3.44 -5.34
C GLY A 773 -15.50 4.14 -4.12
N TRP A 774 -14.75 4.35 -3.03
CA TRP A 774 -15.21 5.07 -1.84
C TRP A 774 -14.20 6.12 -1.39
N ARG A 775 -14.70 7.18 -0.76
CA ARG A 775 -13.92 8.33 -0.33
C ARG A 775 -13.61 8.26 1.16
N LEU A 776 -12.35 8.42 1.52
CA LEU A 776 -11.97 8.64 2.91
C LEU A 776 -12.20 10.10 3.31
N PRO A 777 -12.73 10.36 4.50
CA PRO A 777 -12.76 11.71 5.05
C PRO A 777 -11.34 12.17 5.36
N LEU A 778 -10.93 13.32 4.81
CA LEU A 778 -9.65 13.92 5.15
C LEU A 778 -9.63 14.30 6.64
N ARG A 779 -8.75 13.66 7.39
CA ARG A 779 -8.53 13.94 8.81
C ARG A 779 -7.10 14.43 9.02
N VAL A 780 -6.96 15.52 9.75
CA VAL A 780 -5.66 16.08 10.11
C VAL A 780 -5.37 15.75 11.58
N PHE A 781 -4.18 15.20 11.84
CA PHE A 781 -3.75 14.77 13.16
C PHE A 781 -2.67 15.73 13.69
N PRO A 782 -3.04 16.78 14.47
CA PRO A 782 -2.09 17.83 14.89
C PRO A 782 -0.90 17.26 15.70
N LEU A 783 -1.13 16.26 16.53
CA LEU A 783 -0.07 15.65 17.33
C LEU A 783 0.97 14.92 16.45
N GLN A 784 0.53 14.19 15.43
CA GLN A 784 1.44 13.52 14.49
C GLN A 784 2.22 14.53 13.67
N LEU A 785 1.58 15.63 13.24
CA LEU A 785 2.25 16.72 12.55
C LEU A 785 3.33 17.35 13.44
N LEU A 786 3.05 17.62 14.70
CA LEU A 786 4.02 18.14 15.67
C LEU A 786 5.19 17.17 15.90
N GLN A 787 4.93 15.88 15.98
CA GLN A 787 5.97 14.84 16.09
C GLN A 787 6.88 14.82 14.86
N LEU A 788 6.32 14.84 13.64
CA LEU A 788 7.08 14.89 12.39
C LEU A 788 7.90 16.18 12.29
N MET A 789 7.32 17.32 12.68
CA MET A 789 8.02 18.59 12.75
C MET A 789 9.19 18.52 13.74
N GLY A 790 8.99 17.97 14.92
CA GLY A 790 10.02 17.77 15.93
C GLY A 790 11.16 16.88 15.42
N LEU A 791 10.83 15.77 14.78
CA LEU A 791 11.80 14.85 14.16
C LEU A 791 12.60 15.53 13.05
N ALA A 792 11.96 16.33 12.19
CA ALA A 792 12.63 17.06 11.12
C ALA A 792 13.58 18.14 11.67
N LEU A 793 13.16 18.86 12.71
CA LEU A 793 14.04 19.84 13.39
C LEU A 793 15.20 19.15 14.12
N LEU A 794 14.96 18.00 14.73
CA LEU A 794 16.02 17.17 15.33
C LEU A 794 17.01 16.69 14.27
N ALA A 795 16.53 16.19 13.14
CA ALA A 795 17.38 15.80 12.01
C ALA A 795 18.21 16.96 11.48
N THR A 796 17.63 18.16 11.39
CA THR A 796 18.32 19.39 11.00
C THR A 796 19.40 19.79 12.03
N LEU A 797 19.11 19.64 13.32
CA LEU A 797 20.06 19.90 14.40
C LEU A 797 21.27 18.94 14.32
N LEU A 798 20.99 17.65 14.18
CA LEU A 798 22.02 16.62 14.04
C LEU A 798 22.85 16.83 12.77
N ALA A 799 22.20 17.19 11.66
CA ALA A 799 22.88 17.51 10.41
C ALA A 799 23.82 18.73 10.54
N SER A 800 23.45 19.71 11.39
CA SER A 800 24.25 20.92 11.65
C SER A 800 25.39 20.69 12.65
N ALA A 801 25.35 19.61 13.44
CA ALA A 801 26.26 19.39 14.57
C ALA A 801 27.74 19.33 14.15
N TRP A 802 28.04 18.56 13.09
CA TRP A 802 29.42 18.42 12.61
C TRP A 802 30.01 19.70 11.98
N PRO A 803 29.32 20.42 11.08
CA PRO A 803 29.76 21.72 10.59
C PRO A 803 30.00 22.73 11.71
N LEU A 804 29.13 22.76 12.72
CA LEU A 804 29.31 23.64 13.89
C LEU A 804 30.54 23.25 14.72
N TYR A 805 30.76 21.94 14.94
CA TYR A 805 31.93 21.44 15.63
C TYR A 805 33.24 21.77 14.88
N SER A 806 33.22 21.64 13.54
CA SER A 806 34.35 22.03 12.68
C SER A 806 34.64 23.50 12.81
N LEU A 807 33.61 24.38 12.78
CA LEU A 807 33.76 25.83 12.97
C LEU A 807 34.33 26.16 14.37
N TYR A 808 33.95 25.44 15.43
CA TYR A 808 34.44 25.62 16.78
C TYR A 808 35.95 25.29 16.91
N ARG A 809 36.44 24.27 16.23
CA ARG A 809 37.86 23.84 16.23
C ARG A 809 38.76 24.68 15.37
N THR A 810 38.26 25.42 14.41
CA THR A 810 39.10 26.22 13.49
C THR A 810 39.74 27.39 14.21
N GLN A 811 41.05 27.55 14.02
CA GLN A 811 41.81 28.65 14.64
C GLN A 811 41.62 29.96 13.85
N PRO A 812 41.71 31.12 14.51
CA PRO A 812 41.60 32.44 13.87
C PRO A 812 42.56 32.69 12.72
N ALA A 813 43.79 32.27 12.89
CA ALA A 813 44.86 32.41 11.88
C ALA A 813 44.55 31.62 10.59
N ASP A 814 43.93 30.43 10.73
CA ASP A 814 43.54 29.60 9.59
C ASP A 814 42.39 30.22 8.79
N LEU A 815 41.46 30.88 9.47
CA LEU A 815 40.33 31.58 8.83
C LEU A 815 40.80 32.77 8.00
N LEU A 816 41.72 33.58 8.52
CA LEU A 816 42.30 34.70 7.81
C LEU A 816 43.23 34.27 6.65
N ARG A 817 43.92 33.15 6.80
CA ARG A 817 44.78 32.57 5.76
C ARG A 817 43.96 32.01 4.58
N THR A 818 42.81 31.36 4.84
CA THR A 818 41.90 30.91 3.79
C THR A 818 41.26 32.08 3.03
N PHE A 819 40.98 33.21 3.70
CA PHE A 819 40.47 34.43 3.07
C PHE A 819 41.54 35.10 2.17
N ALA A 820 42.81 35.12 2.59
CA ALA A 820 43.89 35.71 1.84
C ALA A 820 44.37 34.89 0.60
N HIS A 821 43.95 33.64 0.47
CA HIS A 821 44.29 32.74 -0.65
C HIS A 821 43.18 32.58 -1.70
N GLU A 822 42.04 33.27 -1.54
CA GLU A 822 40.96 33.29 -2.54
C GLU A 822 41.08 34.44 -3.56
N ASP A 823 42.05 35.35 -3.42
CA ASP A 823 42.46 36.28 -4.44
C ASP A 823 43.50 35.58 -5.39
#